data_c2cf1adacce55d0bc4555fc15ab6571b
#
_entry.id   c2cf1adacce55d0bc4555fc15ab6571b
#
_cell.length_a   1.000
_cell.length_b   1.000
_cell.length_c   1.000
_cell.angle_alpha   90.00
_cell.angle_beta   90.00
_cell.angle_gamma   90.00
#
_symmetry.space_group_name_H-M   'P 1'
#
loop_
_entity.id
_entity.type
_entity.pdbx_description
1 polymer ?
#
loop_
_entity_poly.entity_id
_entity_poly.type
_entity_poly.pdbx_seq_one_letter_code
_entity_poly.pdbx_strand_id
1 'polypeptide(L)'
;MARTIPLERVRNIGIAAHIDAGKTTTTERILFYTGVAHKIGEVHDGTAVTDWMEQERERGITITAAAISTSWRDHRINIIDTPGHVDFTIEVERSMRVLDGVVAVFCSVGGVQPQSETVWRQADRYKVPRIAFVNKMDRTGANFYKVFAQVKDRLRANAVPIQIPIGSETDFSGLVDLVTMKAKVYKDDLGKEVLDTEIPEELQELAQEYRTLLVEAVAETSEELLEKYLEGEELTEAEIRQGLRKGTIDGSIMPMLCGSAFKNKGVQSLLDAVVDYLPSPTEVVAIKGVLPDGTEAVRKADDNEPFSALAFKIMADPFGRLTFLRVYSGVLQKGSYAYNSTKNTKERISRLIILKSNERIEVDELRAGDLGAAIGLKNTITGDTLCDENNSIILESLFIPEPVISVAVEPKTKQDMEKLSKALQALSDEDPTFRVNTDPETNQTIIAGMGELHLEILVDRMLREYKVEANVGKPQVAYRETVRKPVQKVEGKYIRQSGGKGQYGHVVVDLEPGEPGTGFQFVSKIVGGSVPKEYIPAIEQGIKETCETGIVAGYPVIDLKVTLTDGSYHEVDSNEMAFKIAGSMAVKSAVSKASPVILEPTMKVEVEVPEDFLGDVMGDLNSRRGAIEGMNSEAGLAKVSSKVPLAEMFGYATDIRSKTQGRGIFTMEFSNYDEVPRNVAEAIIAKSKGNA
;
A
#
# COMPACT_ATOMS: atom_id res chain seq x y z
N MET A 1 -11.14 17.41 -29.48
CA MET A 1 -12.37 18.18 -29.07
C MET A 1 -12.06 18.97 -27.81
N ALA A 2 -12.81 20.03 -27.49
CA ALA A 2 -12.62 20.72 -26.19
C ALA A 2 -13.02 19.79 -25.07
N ARG A 3 -12.34 19.92 -23.89
CA ARG A 3 -12.64 19.20 -22.67
C ARG A 3 -14.06 19.50 -22.20
N THR A 4 -14.84 18.49 -21.83
CA THR A 4 -16.22 18.68 -21.34
C THR A 4 -16.27 19.21 -19.91
N ILE A 5 -15.31 18.84 -19.08
CA ILE A 5 -15.17 19.29 -17.69
C ILE A 5 -13.76 19.87 -17.54
N PRO A 6 -13.62 21.15 -17.10
CA PRO A 6 -12.32 21.76 -16.85
C PRO A 6 -11.49 20.93 -15.85
N LEU A 7 -10.16 20.94 -16.02
CA LEU A 7 -9.26 20.13 -15.20
C LEU A 7 -9.31 20.53 -13.71
N GLU A 8 -9.53 21.79 -13.42
CA GLU A 8 -9.71 22.36 -12.10
C GLU A 8 -10.95 21.79 -11.35
N ARG A 9 -11.92 21.27 -12.12
CA ARG A 9 -13.14 20.62 -11.61
C ARG A 9 -13.05 19.09 -11.56
N VAL A 10 -11.86 18.53 -11.66
CA VAL A 10 -11.63 17.08 -11.48
C VAL A 10 -11.09 16.85 -10.07
N ARG A 11 -11.56 15.79 -9.42
CA ARG A 11 -11.06 15.29 -8.13
C ARG A 11 -10.78 13.80 -8.26
N ASN A 12 -9.53 13.40 -8.07
CA ASN A 12 -9.15 12.00 -8.04
C ASN A 12 -8.86 11.63 -6.59
N ILE A 13 -9.81 10.98 -5.96
CA ILE A 13 -9.77 10.72 -4.52
C ILE A 13 -9.73 9.23 -4.21
N GLY A 14 -9.04 8.89 -3.12
CA GLY A 14 -9.13 7.58 -2.50
C GLY A 14 -9.96 7.63 -1.23
N ILE A 15 -10.67 6.55 -0.96
CA ILE A 15 -11.28 6.33 0.35
C ILE A 15 -10.45 5.29 1.07
N ALA A 16 -9.80 5.71 2.16
CA ALA A 16 -8.88 4.89 2.93
C ALA A 16 -9.37 4.75 4.38
N ALA A 17 -9.30 3.55 4.92
CA ALA A 17 -9.76 3.26 6.27
C ALA A 17 -9.15 1.95 6.78
N HIS A 18 -9.17 1.74 8.09
CA HIS A 18 -8.99 0.40 8.64
C HIS A 18 -10.22 -0.50 8.38
N ILE A 19 -10.06 -1.79 8.60
CA ILE A 19 -11.14 -2.77 8.48
C ILE A 19 -12.32 -2.34 9.37
N ASP A 20 -13.52 -2.49 8.85
CA ASP A 20 -14.77 -2.13 9.54
C ASP A 20 -14.94 -0.66 9.93
N ALA A 21 -14.16 0.30 9.43
CA ALA A 21 -14.46 1.71 9.65
C ALA A 21 -15.70 2.21 8.86
N GLY A 22 -16.18 1.41 7.92
CA GLY A 22 -17.32 1.72 7.06
C GLY A 22 -16.93 2.39 5.75
N LYS A 23 -15.74 2.05 5.23
CA LYS A 23 -15.21 2.53 3.94
C LYS A 23 -16.19 2.26 2.79
N THR A 24 -16.49 0.98 2.51
CA THR A 24 -17.40 0.57 1.43
C THR A 24 -18.80 1.18 1.60
N THR A 25 -19.32 1.22 2.84
CA THR A 25 -20.58 1.89 3.14
C THR A 25 -20.55 3.38 2.78
N THR A 26 -19.44 4.07 3.08
CA THR A 26 -19.28 5.49 2.72
C THR A 26 -19.24 5.67 1.22
N THR A 27 -18.50 4.82 0.50
CA THR A 27 -18.43 4.81 -0.98
C THR A 27 -19.81 4.57 -1.59
N GLU A 28 -20.55 3.58 -1.11
CA GLU A 28 -21.92 3.29 -1.59
C GLU A 28 -22.88 4.47 -1.39
N ARG A 29 -22.79 5.19 -0.26
CA ARG A 29 -23.61 6.40 -0.02
C ARG A 29 -23.20 7.55 -0.94
N ILE A 30 -21.91 7.72 -1.21
CA ILE A 30 -21.46 8.70 -2.21
C ILE A 30 -22.07 8.37 -3.56
N LEU A 31 -22.02 7.11 -4.01
CA LEU A 31 -22.60 6.68 -5.29
C LEU A 31 -24.12 6.88 -5.35
N PHE A 32 -24.81 6.67 -4.23
CA PHE A 32 -26.25 6.92 -4.13
C PHE A 32 -26.59 8.42 -4.26
N TYR A 33 -25.92 9.30 -3.49
CA TYR A 33 -26.22 10.73 -3.54
C TYR A 33 -25.82 11.39 -4.84
N THR A 34 -24.84 10.86 -5.52
CA THR A 34 -24.40 11.33 -6.84
C THR A 34 -25.22 10.75 -8.01
N GLY A 35 -26.22 9.90 -7.69
CA GLY A 35 -27.15 9.34 -8.69
C GLY A 35 -26.56 8.23 -9.56
N VAL A 36 -25.37 7.72 -9.21
CA VAL A 36 -24.73 6.61 -9.92
C VAL A 36 -25.38 5.27 -9.52
N ALA A 37 -25.72 5.11 -8.24
CA ALA A 37 -26.49 3.97 -7.75
C ALA A 37 -27.95 4.38 -7.49
N HIS A 38 -28.90 3.62 -8.04
CA HIS A 38 -30.34 3.88 -7.83
C HIS A 38 -30.87 3.35 -6.50
N LYS A 39 -30.17 2.39 -5.90
CA LYS A 39 -30.47 1.80 -4.60
C LYS A 39 -29.23 1.87 -3.73
N ILE A 40 -29.46 1.96 -2.44
CA ILE A 40 -28.39 1.89 -1.44
C ILE A 40 -27.87 0.46 -1.38
N GLY A 41 -26.60 0.25 -1.71
CA GLY A 41 -25.91 -1.03 -1.54
C GLY A 41 -25.53 -1.25 -0.08
N GLU A 42 -25.69 -2.46 0.42
CA GLU A 42 -25.28 -2.88 1.76
C GLU A 42 -24.24 -3.99 1.68
N VAL A 43 -23.14 -3.81 2.40
CA VAL A 43 -22.01 -4.78 2.39
C VAL A 43 -22.48 -6.13 2.96
N HIS A 44 -23.26 -6.11 4.05
CA HIS A 44 -23.74 -7.32 4.69
C HIS A 44 -24.72 -8.14 3.84
N ASP A 45 -25.39 -7.49 2.90
CA ASP A 45 -26.33 -8.15 1.98
C ASP A 45 -25.65 -8.54 0.65
N GLY A 46 -24.33 -8.26 0.49
CA GLY A 46 -23.59 -8.53 -0.73
C GLY A 46 -24.07 -7.73 -1.95
N THR A 47 -24.74 -6.59 -1.72
CA THR A 47 -25.33 -5.73 -2.77
C THR A 47 -24.47 -4.50 -3.09
N ALA A 48 -23.30 -4.35 -2.48
CA ALA A 48 -22.39 -3.27 -2.73
C ALA A 48 -21.91 -3.28 -4.19
N VAL A 49 -21.93 -2.12 -4.83
CA VAL A 49 -21.52 -1.94 -6.24
C VAL A 49 -20.00 -2.04 -6.37
N THR A 50 -19.28 -1.58 -5.35
CA THR A 50 -17.80 -1.56 -5.32
C THR A 50 -17.20 -2.94 -5.12
N ASP A 51 -17.86 -3.84 -4.41
CA ASP A 51 -17.40 -5.21 -4.16
C ASP A 51 -17.90 -6.11 -5.31
N TRP A 52 -17.18 -6.08 -6.43
CA TRP A 52 -17.57 -6.79 -7.65
C TRP A 52 -17.16 -8.26 -7.66
N MET A 53 -16.10 -8.63 -6.90
CA MET A 53 -15.65 -10.00 -6.77
C MET A 53 -16.61 -10.81 -5.86
N GLU A 54 -16.84 -12.06 -6.21
CA GLU A 54 -17.65 -12.98 -5.39
C GLU A 54 -17.05 -13.15 -3.99
N GLN A 55 -15.73 -13.24 -3.89
CA GLN A 55 -14.98 -13.36 -2.64
C GLN A 55 -15.09 -12.11 -1.75
N GLU A 56 -15.15 -10.90 -2.31
CA GLU A 56 -15.41 -9.67 -1.57
C GLU A 56 -16.77 -9.70 -0.90
N ARG A 57 -17.78 -10.14 -1.65
CA ARG A 57 -19.17 -10.27 -1.15
C ARG A 57 -19.32 -11.35 -0.09
N GLU A 58 -18.68 -12.50 -0.31
CA GLU A 58 -18.71 -13.62 0.65
C GLU A 58 -18.03 -13.27 1.97
N ARG A 59 -16.93 -12.50 1.92
CA ARG A 59 -16.10 -12.18 3.09
C ARG A 59 -16.43 -10.83 3.71
N GLY A 60 -17.17 -9.98 3.01
CA GLY A 60 -17.50 -8.61 3.44
C GLY A 60 -16.31 -7.68 3.53
N ILE A 61 -15.24 -7.92 2.74
CA ILE A 61 -14.02 -7.11 2.69
C ILE A 61 -13.69 -6.73 1.26
N THR A 62 -13.20 -5.53 1.04
CA THR A 62 -12.63 -5.10 -0.25
C THR A 62 -11.26 -5.74 -0.42
N ILE A 63 -11.05 -6.44 -1.53
CA ILE A 63 -9.80 -7.12 -1.90
C ILE A 63 -9.04 -6.30 -2.93
N THR A 64 -9.75 -5.85 -3.97
CA THR A 64 -9.16 -5.09 -5.07
C THR A 64 -9.70 -3.68 -5.12
N ALA A 65 -8.83 -2.71 -5.38
CA ALA A 65 -9.24 -1.33 -5.54
C ALA A 65 -10.17 -1.17 -6.75
N ALA A 66 -11.35 -0.60 -6.53
CA ALA A 66 -12.33 -0.27 -7.57
C ALA A 66 -12.24 1.21 -7.91
N ALA A 67 -12.14 1.55 -9.21
CA ALA A 67 -12.13 2.93 -9.67
C ALA A 67 -13.50 3.28 -10.29
N ILE A 68 -14.17 4.29 -9.77
CA ILE A 68 -15.51 4.70 -10.21
C ILE A 68 -15.52 6.20 -10.41
N SER A 69 -16.15 6.66 -11.51
CA SER A 69 -16.35 8.08 -11.78
C SER A 69 -17.79 8.51 -11.47
N THR A 70 -17.92 9.65 -10.82
CA THR A 70 -19.19 10.27 -10.47
C THR A 70 -19.11 11.81 -10.62
N SER A 71 -20.21 12.52 -10.34
CA SER A 71 -20.27 13.98 -10.43
C SER A 71 -20.98 14.59 -9.22
N TRP A 72 -20.45 15.71 -8.71
CA TRP A 72 -21.05 16.50 -7.63
C TRP A 72 -20.76 17.98 -7.83
N ARG A 73 -21.76 18.84 -7.73
CA ARG A 73 -21.60 20.31 -7.87
C ARG A 73 -20.74 20.71 -9.10
N ASP A 74 -21.07 20.17 -10.29
CA ASP A 74 -20.35 20.36 -11.55
C ASP A 74 -18.87 19.94 -11.55
N HIS A 75 -18.46 19.12 -10.57
CA HIS A 75 -17.14 18.49 -10.52
C HIS A 75 -17.25 17.01 -10.89
N ARG A 76 -16.26 16.51 -11.58
CA ARG A 76 -16.07 15.07 -11.78
C ARG A 76 -15.21 14.54 -10.62
N ILE A 77 -15.75 13.57 -9.92
CA ILE A 77 -15.06 12.89 -8.83
C ILE A 77 -14.77 11.45 -9.28
N ASN A 78 -13.50 11.13 -9.40
CA ASN A 78 -13.04 9.76 -9.60
C ASN A 78 -12.66 9.20 -8.24
N ILE A 79 -13.29 8.11 -7.85
CA ILE A 79 -13.10 7.49 -6.54
C ILE A 79 -12.37 6.19 -6.74
N ILE A 80 -11.29 5.97 -6.00
CA ILE A 80 -10.65 4.68 -5.86
C ILE A 80 -10.95 4.16 -4.44
N ASP A 81 -11.75 3.10 -4.37
CA ASP A 81 -12.02 2.41 -3.11
C ASP A 81 -10.89 1.44 -2.81
N THR A 82 -10.08 1.72 -1.77
CA THR A 82 -8.88 0.96 -1.45
C THR A 82 -9.17 -0.17 -0.45
N PRO A 83 -8.50 -1.33 -0.51
CA PRO A 83 -8.62 -2.34 0.54
C PRO A 83 -8.22 -1.80 1.91
N GLY A 84 -8.86 -2.33 2.96
CA GLY A 84 -8.51 -2.00 4.35
C GLY A 84 -7.58 -3.02 5.00
N HIS A 85 -7.30 -4.17 4.35
CA HIS A 85 -6.53 -5.26 4.92
C HIS A 85 -5.04 -5.16 4.54
N VAL A 86 -4.17 -5.43 5.51
CA VAL A 86 -2.70 -5.32 5.34
C VAL A 86 -2.13 -6.28 4.28
N ASP A 87 -2.75 -7.42 4.03
CA ASP A 87 -2.34 -8.36 2.99
C ASP A 87 -2.45 -7.76 1.57
N PHE A 88 -3.25 -6.68 1.43
CA PHE A 88 -3.46 -5.97 0.17
C PHE A 88 -2.77 -4.60 0.14
N THR A 89 -1.67 -4.45 0.87
CA THR A 89 -0.90 -3.20 0.97
C THR A 89 -0.51 -2.64 -0.40
N ILE A 90 -0.22 -3.51 -1.38
CA ILE A 90 0.12 -3.07 -2.75
C ILE A 90 -1.04 -2.36 -3.44
N GLU A 91 -2.30 -2.78 -3.21
CA GLU A 91 -3.48 -2.11 -3.76
C GLU A 91 -3.60 -0.68 -3.21
N VAL A 92 -3.25 -0.51 -1.93
CA VAL A 92 -3.23 0.82 -1.28
C VAL A 92 -2.08 1.66 -1.82
N GLU A 93 -0.86 1.09 -1.92
CA GLU A 93 0.32 1.79 -2.44
C GLU A 93 0.11 2.31 -3.87
N ARG A 94 -0.36 1.44 -4.77
CA ARG A 94 -0.62 1.84 -6.16
C ARG A 94 -1.78 2.82 -6.30
N SER A 95 -2.78 2.74 -5.42
CA SER A 95 -3.85 3.73 -5.37
C SER A 95 -3.33 5.08 -4.89
N MET A 96 -2.61 5.14 -3.77
CA MET A 96 -2.03 6.38 -3.23
C MET A 96 -1.14 7.11 -4.24
N ARG A 97 -0.45 6.36 -5.10
CA ARG A 97 0.42 6.93 -6.14
C ARG A 97 -0.32 7.72 -7.20
N VAL A 98 -1.58 7.38 -7.48
CA VAL A 98 -2.37 7.97 -8.58
C VAL A 98 -3.47 8.92 -8.10
N LEU A 99 -3.62 9.08 -6.79
CA LEU A 99 -4.61 9.95 -6.18
C LEU A 99 -4.08 11.38 -6.01
N ASP A 100 -5.00 12.34 -6.10
CA ASP A 100 -4.71 13.74 -5.82
C ASP A 100 -5.12 14.11 -4.38
N GLY A 101 -6.02 13.32 -3.77
CA GLY A 101 -6.45 13.51 -2.38
C GLY A 101 -7.04 12.24 -1.77
N VAL A 102 -7.15 12.19 -0.45
CA VAL A 102 -7.68 11.04 0.29
C VAL A 102 -8.73 11.46 1.31
N VAL A 103 -9.80 10.70 1.38
CA VAL A 103 -10.75 10.70 2.49
C VAL A 103 -10.33 9.60 3.47
N ALA A 104 -9.78 9.99 4.61
CA ALA A 104 -9.41 9.07 5.69
C ALA A 104 -10.63 8.83 6.60
N VAL A 105 -11.19 7.64 6.54
CA VAL A 105 -12.38 7.28 7.34
C VAL A 105 -11.94 6.62 8.65
N PHE A 106 -12.35 7.20 9.77
CA PHE A 106 -12.10 6.68 11.12
C PHE A 106 -13.41 6.19 11.75
N CYS A 107 -13.35 5.12 12.53
CA CYS A 107 -14.49 4.67 13.32
C CYS A 107 -14.58 5.52 14.60
N SER A 108 -15.77 6.06 14.89
CA SER A 108 -16.01 6.88 16.10
C SER A 108 -15.80 6.13 17.43
N VAL A 109 -15.88 4.79 17.40
CA VAL A 109 -15.66 3.91 18.55
C VAL A 109 -14.21 3.45 18.63
N GLY A 110 -13.70 2.87 17.51
CA GLY A 110 -12.34 2.30 17.43
C GLY A 110 -11.22 3.34 17.32
N GLY A 111 -11.53 4.52 16.80
CA GLY A 111 -10.56 5.60 16.61
C GLY A 111 -9.43 5.26 15.63
N VAL A 112 -8.21 5.67 15.98
CA VAL A 112 -7.00 5.38 15.22
C VAL A 112 -6.49 3.98 15.57
N GLN A 113 -6.46 3.11 14.58
CA GLN A 113 -5.95 1.73 14.69
C GLN A 113 -4.60 1.58 13.95
N PRO A 114 -3.82 0.52 14.19
CA PRO A 114 -2.52 0.30 13.54
C PRO A 114 -2.58 0.33 12.00
N GLN A 115 -3.65 -0.22 11.44
CA GLN A 115 -3.88 -0.14 9.99
C GLN A 115 -4.08 1.30 9.50
N SER A 116 -4.74 2.14 10.31
CA SER A 116 -4.86 3.58 10.00
C SER A 116 -3.48 4.24 9.94
N GLU A 117 -2.56 3.88 10.86
CA GLU A 117 -1.19 4.40 10.88
C GLU A 117 -0.39 3.92 9.64
N THR A 118 -0.59 2.68 9.19
CA THR A 118 0.08 2.17 7.99
C THR A 118 -0.38 2.91 6.74
N VAL A 119 -1.68 3.02 6.53
CA VAL A 119 -2.25 3.78 5.40
C VAL A 119 -1.85 5.26 5.47
N TRP A 120 -1.78 5.81 6.68
CA TRP A 120 -1.33 7.18 6.92
C TRP A 120 0.11 7.40 6.47
N ARG A 121 1.04 6.52 6.86
CA ARG A 121 2.45 6.57 6.42
C ARG A 121 2.61 6.43 4.90
N GLN A 122 1.75 5.64 4.24
CA GLN A 122 1.73 5.54 2.78
C GLN A 122 1.31 6.87 2.15
N ALA A 123 0.25 7.50 2.67
CA ALA A 123 -0.19 8.82 2.20
C ALA A 123 0.87 9.91 2.44
N ASP A 124 1.62 9.85 3.57
CA ASP A 124 2.75 10.76 3.84
C ASP A 124 3.89 10.58 2.83
N ARG A 125 4.22 9.32 2.50
CA ARG A 125 5.26 9.00 1.50
C ARG A 125 4.98 9.69 0.17
N TYR A 126 3.73 9.66 -0.29
CA TYR A 126 3.31 10.27 -1.55
C TYR A 126 2.83 11.71 -1.40
N LYS A 127 2.89 12.28 -0.20
CA LYS A 127 2.45 13.66 0.13
C LYS A 127 1.02 13.95 -0.35
N VAL A 128 0.12 12.97 -0.19
CA VAL A 128 -1.27 13.10 -0.64
C VAL A 128 -2.07 13.93 0.36
N PRO A 129 -2.71 15.03 -0.06
CA PRO A 129 -3.63 15.83 0.76
C PRO A 129 -4.79 15.00 1.31
N ARG A 130 -5.22 15.28 2.54
CA ARG A 130 -6.22 14.45 3.25
C ARG A 130 -7.30 15.28 3.93
N ILE A 131 -8.50 14.70 3.95
CA ILE A 131 -9.58 15.08 4.85
C ILE A 131 -9.97 13.88 5.71
N ALA A 132 -10.36 14.09 6.95
CA ALA A 132 -10.78 13.03 7.86
C ALA A 132 -12.30 12.99 7.98
N PHE A 133 -12.87 11.79 7.99
CA PHE A 133 -14.28 11.55 8.23
C PHE A 133 -14.47 10.56 9.38
N VAL A 134 -14.97 11.04 10.52
CA VAL A 134 -15.30 10.21 11.69
C VAL A 134 -16.68 9.62 11.47
N ASN A 135 -16.70 8.36 11.09
CA ASN A 135 -17.89 7.60 10.72
C ASN A 135 -18.44 6.80 11.90
N LYS A 136 -19.67 6.28 11.75
CA LYS A 136 -20.36 5.46 12.74
C LYS A 136 -20.73 6.21 14.04
N MET A 137 -21.05 7.49 13.93
CA MET A 137 -21.49 8.30 15.09
C MET A 137 -22.79 7.79 15.75
N ASP A 138 -23.50 6.88 15.08
CA ASP A 138 -24.70 6.19 15.54
C ASP A 138 -24.43 4.97 16.44
N ARG A 139 -23.18 4.52 16.56
CA ARG A 139 -22.83 3.32 17.35
C ARG A 139 -22.63 3.64 18.83
N THR A 140 -22.98 2.66 19.68
CA THR A 140 -22.71 2.71 21.12
C THR A 140 -21.20 2.88 21.37
N GLY A 141 -20.82 3.85 22.21
CA GLY A 141 -19.44 4.21 22.48
C GLY A 141 -18.84 5.21 21.47
N ALA A 142 -19.63 5.77 20.55
CA ALA A 142 -19.18 6.77 19.60
C ALA A 142 -18.71 8.06 20.28
N ASN A 143 -17.46 8.47 19.99
CA ASN A 143 -16.88 9.67 20.56
C ASN A 143 -15.97 10.38 19.54
N PHE A 144 -16.47 11.46 18.97
CA PHE A 144 -15.74 12.29 18.00
C PHE A 144 -14.47 12.90 18.61
N TYR A 145 -14.56 13.43 19.82
CA TYR A 145 -13.47 14.16 20.47
C TYR A 145 -12.29 13.27 20.85
N LYS A 146 -12.59 12.02 21.26
CA LYS A 146 -11.58 11.00 21.50
C LYS A 146 -10.81 10.69 20.21
N VAL A 147 -11.51 10.52 19.08
CA VAL A 147 -10.87 10.25 17.78
C VAL A 147 -10.03 11.45 17.34
N PHE A 148 -10.54 12.67 17.52
CA PHE A 148 -9.79 13.89 17.23
C PHE A 148 -8.47 13.95 18.01
N ALA A 149 -8.49 13.70 19.30
CA ALA A 149 -7.28 13.64 20.13
C ALA A 149 -6.31 12.56 19.64
N GLN A 150 -6.80 11.34 19.34
CA GLN A 150 -5.96 10.26 18.85
C GLN A 150 -5.31 10.56 17.48
N VAL A 151 -6.02 11.23 16.59
CA VAL A 151 -5.47 11.65 15.29
C VAL A 151 -4.31 12.62 15.47
N LYS A 152 -4.44 13.58 16.38
CA LYS A 152 -3.35 14.51 16.73
C LYS A 152 -2.16 13.79 17.38
N ASP A 153 -2.40 12.93 18.35
CA ASP A 153 -1.35 12.31 19.15
C ASP A 153 -0.62 11.19 18.39
N ARG A 154 -1.37 10.26 17.77
CA ARG A 154 -0.82 9.06 17.14
C ARG A 154 -0.37 9.28 15.70
N LEU A 155 -1.12 10.07 14.92
CA LEU A 155 -0.79 10.35 13.52
C LEU A 155 0.01 11.64 13.36
N ARG A 156 0.16 12.44 14.43
CA ARG A 156 0.83 13.75 14.44
C ARG A 156 0.29 14.69 13.36
N ALA A 157 -1.00 14.54 13.05
CA ALA A 157 -1.66 15.33 12.05
C ALA A 157 -2.19 16.64 12.68
N ASN A 158 -2.07 17.76 11.97
CA ASN A 158 -2.76 18.98 12.34
C ASN A 158 -4.23 18.87 11.94
N ALA A 159 -4.98 18.04 12.68
CA ALA A 159 -6.40 17.85 12.48
C ALA A 159 -7.16 19.09 12.98
N VAL A 160 -8.03 19.61 12.13
CA VAL A 160 -8.85 20.78 12.42
C VAL A 160 -10.31 20.43 12.21
N PRO A 161 -11.12 20.32 13.27
CA PRO A 161 -12.54 20.07 13.11
C PRO A 161 -13.22 21.23 12.34
N ILE A 162 -13.89 20.88 11.27
CA ILE A 162 -14.77 21.80 10.51
C ILE A 162 -16.23 21.51 10.79
N GLN A 163 -16.50 20.44 11.51
CA GLN A 163 -17.82 20.02 11.99
C GLN A 163 -17.70 19.40 13.37
N ILE A 164 -18.73 19.55 14.19
CA ILE A 164 -18.93 18.79 15.43
C ILE A 164 -20.29 18.09 15.41
N PRO A 165 -20.43 16.90 16.04
CA PRO A 165 -21.69 16.16 16.02
C PRO A 165 -22.76 16.79 16.93
N ILE A 166 -24.02 16.67 16.52
CA ILE A 166 -25.19 16.94 17.36
C ILE A 166 -25.67 15.60 17.92
N GLY A 167 -25.38 15.34 19.19
CA GLY A 167 -25.61 14.07 19.84
C GLY A 167 -24.60 12.99 19.42
N SER A 168 -24.75 11.81 19.98
CA SER A 168 -23.97 10.61 19.68
C SER A 168 -24.83 9.38 19.88
N GLU A 169 -24.40 8.23 19.35
CA GLU A 169 -25.12 6.96 19.45
C GLU A 169 -26.55 7.06 18.87
N THR A 170 -27.57 6.65 19.64
CA THR A 170 -28.98 6.74 19.23
C THR A 170 -29.48 8.17 19.05
N ASP A 171 -28.84 9.13 19.73
CA ASP A 171 -29.24 10.54 19.73
C ASP A 171 -28.50 11.36 18.64
N PHE A 172 -27.66 10.71 17.84
CA PHE A 172 -26.98 11.36 16.71
C PHE A 172 -27.99 11.83 15.65
N SER A 173 -28.29 13.13 15.66
CA SER A 173 -29.32 13.75 14.82
C SER A 173 -28.78 14.58 13.66
N GLY A 174 -27.54 15.07 13.78
CA GLY A 174 -26.97 15.98 12.79
C GLY A 174 -25.56 16.42 13.13
N LEU A 175 -25.16 17.55 12.58
CA LEU A 175 -23.84 18.14 12.77
C LEU A 175 -23.93 19.67 12.82
N VAL A 176 -23.00 20.29 13.50
CA VAL A 176 -22.76 21.75 13.44
C VAL A 176 -21.65 22.01 12.45
N ASP A 177 -21.91 22.82 11.45
CA ASP A 177 -20.91 23.28 10.48
C ASP A 177 -20.21 24.52 11.08
N LEU A 178 -18.94 24.37 11.41
CA LEU A 178 -18.14 25.43 12.05
C LEU A 178 -17.69 26.51 11.06
N VAL A 179 -17.78 26.29 9.75
CA VAL A 179 -17.46 27.29 8.74
C VAL A 179 -18.61 28.30 8.61
N THR A 180 -19.85 27.82 8.61
CA THR A 180 -21.05 28.67 8.49
C THR A 180 -21.70 29.01 9.83
N MET A 181 -21.30 28.36 10.93
CA MET A 181 -21.89 28.44 12.26
C MET A 181 -23.40 28.14 12.24
N LYS A 182 -23.79 27.07 11.55
CA LYS A 182 -25.17 26.56 11.48
C LYS A 182 -25.23 25.07 11.78
N ALA A 183 -26.36 24.66 12.31
CA ALA A 183 -26.64 23.24 12.54
C ALA A 183 -27.35 22.65 11.32
N LYS A 184 -26.91 21.46 10.90
CA LYS A 184 -27.55 20.64 9.84
C LYS A 184 -28.21 19.44 10.49
N VAL A 185 -29.53 19.40 10.46
CA VAL A 185 -30.34 18.34 11.07
C VAL A 185 -31.01 17.50 9.96
N TYR A 186 -30.91 16.18 10.07
CA TYR A 186 -31.45 15.22 9.10
C TYR A 186 -32.84 14.77 9.56
N LYS A 187 -33.87 14.96 8.71
CA LYS A 187 -35.26 14.66 9.05
C LYS A 187 -35.77 13.31 8.54
N ASP A 188 -35.14 12.79 7.47
CA ASP A 188 -35.53 11.53 6.88
C ASP A 188 -34.43 10.47 6.99
N ASP A 189 -34.81 9.19 6.93
CA ASP A 189 -33.88 8.07 7.05
C ASP A 189 -32.92 7.95 5.83
N LEU A 190 -33.29 8.54 4.69
CA LEU A 190 -32.45 8.56 3.49
C LEU A 190 -31.48 9.76 3.47
N GLY A 191 -31.55 10.64 4.48
CA GLY A 191 -30.67 11.81 4.59
C GLY A 191 -30.83 12.82 3.45
N LYS A 192 -31.98 12.83 2.74
CA LYS A 192 -32.25 13.76 1.63
C LYS A 192 -32.79 15.10 2.11
N GLU A 193 -33.54 15.08 3.21
CA GLU A 193 -34.11 16.30 3.82
C GLU A 193 -33.16 16.80 4.93
N VAL A 194 -32.28 17.72 4.54
CA VAL A 194 -31.34 18.39 5.46
C VAL A 194 -31.84 19.79 5.74
N LEU A 195 -32.01 20.15 6.99
CA LEU A 195 -32.39 21.47 7.42
C LEU A 195 -31.23 22.20 8.06
N ASP A 196 -30.95 23.41 7.57
CA ASP A 196 -30.08 24.36 8.23
C ASP A 196 -30.89 25.08 9.33
N THR A 197 -30.41 24.96 10.57
CA THR A 197 -31.04 25.55 11.75
C THR A 197 -30.01 26.29 12.59
N GLU A 198 -30.47 27.01 13.59
CA GLU A 198 -29.57 27.58 14.62
C GLU A 198 -28.91 26.46 15.43
N ILE A 199 -27.72 26.75 15.95
CA ILE A 199 -26.97 25.79 16.79
C ILE A 199 -27.74 25.60 18.10
N PRO A 200 -27.98 24.37 18.58
CA PRO A 200 -28.59 24.11 19.88
C PRO A 200 -27.86 24.85 21.01
N GLU A 201 -28.60 25.44 21.97
CA GLU A 201 -28.02 26.25 23.07
C GLU A 201 -26.89 25.49 23.79
N GLU A 202 -27.07 24.17 24.02
CA GLU A 202 -26.12 23.31 24.70
C GLU A 202 -24.79 23.12 23.95
N LEU A 203 -24.76 23.41 22.66
CA LEU A 203 -23.58 23.27 21.81
C LEU A 203 -22.96 24.62 21.40
N GLN A 204 -23.58 25.72 21.71
CA GLN A 204 -23.08 27.05 21.27
C GLN A 204 -21.69 27.37 21.80
N GLU A 205 -21.44 27.13 23.09
CA GLU A 205 -20.13 27.39 23.72
C GLU A 205 -19.05 26.48 23.08
N LEU A 206 -19.35 25.19 22.95
CA LEU A 206 -18.44 24.22 22.32
C LEU A 206 -18.19 24.53 20.84
N ALA A 207 -19.23 24.93 20.09
CA ALA A 207 -19.09 25.32 18.70
C ALA A 207 -18.18 26.55 18.56
N GLN A 208 -18.30 27.52 19.48
CA GLN A 208 -17.44 28.70 19.48
C GLN A 208 -15.98 28.35 19.81
N GLU A 209 -15.74 27.44 20.76
CA GLU A 209 -14.40 26.94 21.06
C GLU A 209 -13.74 26.32 19.83
N TYR A 210 -14.42 25.36 19.16
CA TYR A 210 -13.91 24.72 17.96
C TYR A 210 -13.84 25.67 16.75
N ARG A 211 -14.73 26.67 16.67
CA ARG A 211 -14.63 27.75 15.68
C ARG A 211 -13.35 28.53 15.85
N THR A 212 -12.97 28.87 17.09
CA THR A 212 -11.72 29.57 17.38
C THR A 212 -10.52 28.78 16.92
N LEU A 213 -10.46 27.46 17.25
CA LEU A 213 -9.39 26.55 16.77
C LEU A 213 -9.32 26.51 15.23
N LEU A 214 -10.46 26.47 14.56
CA LEU A 214 -10.53 26.51 13.10
C LEU A 214 -9.95 27.81 12.54
N VAL A 215 -10.37 28.97 13.09
CA VAL A 215 -9.94 30.28 12.61
C VAL A 215 -8.45 30.50 12.86
N GLU A 216 -7.92 30.07 14.00
CA GLU A 216 -6.49 30.11 14.31
C GLU A 216 -5.68 29.31 13.31
N ALA A 217 -6.06 28.04 13.05
CA ALA A 217 -5.38 27.19 12.09
C ALA A 217 -5.43 27.77 10.65
N VAL A 218 -6.55 28.37 10.27
CA VAL A 218 -6.71 29.02 8.97
C VAL A 218 -5.85 30.27 8.86
N ALA A 219 -5.79 31.11 9.92
CA ALA A 219 -4.98 32.31 9.94
C ALA A 219 -3.49 32.00 9.67
N GLU A 220 -2.97 30.92 10.21
CA GLU A 220 -1.58 30.49 10.01
C GLU A 220 -1.24 30.11 8.54
N THR A 221 -2.23 29.93 7.66
CA THR A 221 -1.99 29.52 6.27
C THR A 221 -1.47 30.63 5.36
N SER A 222 -1.62 31.92 5.73
CA SER A 222 -1.08 33.05 4.97
C SER A 222 -0.82 34.25 5.87
N GLU A 223 0.19 35.04 5.50
CA GLU A 223 0.54 36.29 6.24
C GLU A 223 -0.64 37.26 6.32
N GLU A 224 -1.40 37.41 5.24
CA GLU A 224 -2.57 38.30 5.16
C GLU A 224 -3.67 37.90 6.18
N LEU A 225 -3.99 36.58 6.25
CA LEU A 225 -5.00 36.10 7.20
C LEU A 225 -4.51 36.15 8.63
N LEU A 226 -3.21 35.97 8.86
CA LEU A 226 -2.59 36.06 10.18
C LEU A 226 -2.60 37.50 10.69
N GLU A 227 -2.23 38.51 9.87
CA GLU A 227 -2.33 39.91 10.20
C GLU A 227 -3.76 40.30 10.61
N LYS A 228 -4.73 39.93 9.76
CA LYS A 228 -6.14 40.23 10.00
C LYS A 228 -6.64 39.62 11.31
N TYR A 229 -6.25 38.36 11.59
CA TYR A 229 -6.59 37.70 12.86
C TYR A 229 -5.97 38.38 14.07
N LEU A 230 -4.68 38.78 13.99
CA LEU A 230 -3.97 39.46 15.07
C LEU A 230 -4.49 40.89 15.34
N GLU A 231 -5.03 41.57 14.33
CA GLU A 231 -5.72 42.87 14.47
C GLU A 231 -7.11 42.73 15.07
N GLY A 232 -7.60 41.51 15.28
CA GLY A 232 -8.90 41.22 15.87
C GLY A 232 -10.07 41.36 14.89
N GLU A 233 -9.79 41.33 13.60
CA GLU A 233 -10.81 41.31 12.56
C GLU A 233 -11.35 39.86 12.35
N GLU A 234 -12.66 39.77 12.13
CA GLU A 234 -13.28 38.49 11.84
C GLU A 234 -12.96 38.02 10.39
N LEU A 235 -12.52 36.76 10.24
CA LEU A 235 -12.36 36.14 8.94
C LEU A 235 -13.74 35.81 8.36
N THR A 236 -13.96 36.18 7.11
CA THR A 236 -15.16 35.83 6.37
C THR A 236 -15.21 34.35 6.05
N GLU A 237 -16.40 33.79 5.78
CA GLU A 237 -16.57 32.42 5.36
C GLU A 237 -15.73 32.06 4.11
N ALA A 238 -15.62 32.98 3.15
CA ALA A 238 -14.83 32.81 1.93
C ALA A 238 -13.32 32.69 2.24
N GLU A 239 -12.80 33.55 3.13
CA GLU A 239 -11.40 33.48 3.59
C GLU A 239 -11.10 32.18 4.34
N ILE A 240 -12.02 31.76 5.19
CA ILE A 240 -11.89 30.47 5.92
C ILE A 240 -11.86 29.29 4.95
N ARG A 241 -12.75 29.25 3.95
CA ARG A 241 -12.75 28.21 2.92
C ARG A 241 -11.46 28.21 2.10
N GLN A 242 -10.97 29.39 1.73
CA GLN A 242 -9.72 29.55 0.99
C GLN A 242 -8.51 29.08 1.81
N GLY A 243 -8.42 29.48 3.08
CA GLY A 243 -7.35 29.05 3.98
C GLY A 243 -7.38 27.56 4.28
N LEU A 244 -8.57 26.98 4.53
CA LEU A 244 -8.73 25.52 4.67
C LEU A 244 -8.27 24.78 3.42
N ARG A 245 -8.67 25.24 2.22
CA ARG A 245 -8.23 24.62 0.96
C ARG A 245 -6.71 24.68 0.82
N LYS A 246 -6.12 25.86 1.03
CA LYS A 246 -4.67 26.04 0.95
C LYS A 246 -3.93 25.12 1.93
N GLY A 247 -4.33 25.14 3.20
CA GLY A 247 -3.72 24.30 4.24
C GLY A 247 -3.94 22.80 4.02
N THR A 248 -5.04 22.39 3.37
CA THR A 248 -5.27 20.99 3.01
C THR A 248 -4.34 20.56 1.87
N ILE A 249 -4.17 21.40 0.85
CA ILE A 249 -3.33 21.10 -0.32
C ILE A 249 -1.84 21.03 0.05
N ASP A 250 -1.36 21.94 0.88
CA ASP A 250 0.04 21.95 1.33
C ASP A 250 0.31 20.98 2.50
N GLY A 251 -0.74 20.39 3.07
CA GLY A 251 -0.67 19.42 4.16
C GLY A 251 -0.48 20.02 5.56
N SER A 252 -0.56 21.34 5.71
CA SER A 252 -0.47 22.03 7.00
C SER A 252 -1.74 21.89 7.84
N ILE A 253 -2.89 21.69 7.21
CA ILE A 253 -4.19 21.46 7.85
C ILE A 253 -4.81 20.15 7.32
N MET A 254 -5.46 19.39 8.20
CA MET A 254 -6.35 18.31 7.83
C MET A 254 -7.76 18.59 8.33
N PRO A 255 -8.69 18.96 7.45
CA PRO A 255 -10.09 19.15 7.83
C PRO A 255 -10.71 17.85 8.36
N MET A 256 -11.43 17.95 9.49
CA MET A 256 -12.05 16.80 10.13
C MET A 256 -13.56 16.98 10.21
N LEU A 257 -14.28 15.97 9.69
CA LEU A 257 -15.73 15.91 9.59
C LEU A 257 -16.26 14.72 10.42
N CYS A 258 -17.57 14.71 10.65
CA CYS A 258 -18.24 13.61 11.33
C CYS A 258 -19.55 13.19 10.62
N GLY A 259 -19.97 11.95 10.87
CA GLY A 259 -21.21 11.43 10.32
C GLY A 259 -21.47 9.97 10.62
N SER A 260 -22.55 9.46 10.04
CA SER A 260 -22.86 8.04 9.98
C SER A 260 -23.29 7.69 8.56
N ALA A 261 -22.41 7.03 7.82
CA ALA A 261 -22.73 6.56 6.48
C ALA A 261 -23.90 5.59 6.50
N PHE A 262 -23.97 4.68 7.50
CA PHE A 262 -25.07 3.71 7.65
C PHE A 262 -26.42 4.41 7.87
N LYS A 263 -26.46 5.49 8.65
CA LYS A 263 -27.67 6.29 8.90
C LYS A 263 -27.86 7.42 7.89
N ASN A 264 -27.09 7.46 6.81
CA ASN A 264 -27.22 8.44 5.74
C ASN A 264 -27.05 9.91 6.20
N LYS A 265 -26.20 10.16 7.21
CA LYS A 265 -25.95 11.48 7.80
C LYS A 265 -24.51 11.93 7.62
N GLY A 266 -24.29 13.13 7.12
CA GLY A 266 -22.95 13.73 6.96
C GLY A 266 -22.26 13.46 5.61
N VAL A 267 -22.79 12.57 4.75
CA VAL A 267 -22.10 12.19 3.50
C VAL A 267 -22.16 13.29 2.44
N GLN A 268 -23.26 14.05 2.34
CA GLN A 268 -23.31 15.21 1.43
C GLN A 268 -22.30 16.28 1.83
N SER A 269 -22.18 16.54 3.13
CA SER A 269 -21.18 17.49 3.65
C SER A 269 -19.74 17.00 3.37
N LEU A 270 -19.52 15.68 3.41
CA LEU A 270 -18.24 15.08 2.99
C LEU A 270 -17.97 15.32 1.50
N LEU A 271 -18.97 15.15 0.63
CA LEU A 271 -18.87 15.44 -0.81
C LEU A 271 -18.57 16.91 -1.08
N ASP A 272 -19.21 17.82 -0.33
CA ASP A 272 -18.92 19.25 -0.39
C ASP A 272 -17.47 19.54 0.02
N ALA A 273 -16.99 18.94 1.10
CA ALA A 273 -15.60 19.09 1.56
C ALA A 273 -14.57 18.53 0.55
N VAL A 274 -14.89 17.43 -0.14
CA VAL A 274 -14.05 16.89 -1.23
C VAL A 274 -13.91 17.92 -2.35
N VAL A 275 -14.99 18.57 -2.76
CA VAL A 275 -14.97 19.59 -3.82
C VAL A 275 -14.25 20.85 -3.35
N ASP A 276 -14.53 21.30 -2.14
CA ASP A 276 -14.07 22.58 -1.61
C ASP A 276 -12.60 22.54 -1.16
N TYR A 277 -12.11 21.43 -0.58
CA TYR A 277 -10.80 21.40 0.09
C TYR A 277 -9.78 20.47 -0.58
N LEU A 278 -10.16 19.38 -1.23
CA LEU A 278 -9.18 18.52 -1.92
C LEU A 278 -8.75 19.11 -3.27
N PRO A 279 -7.49 18.90 -3.66
CA PRO A 279 -6.95 19.49 -4.88
C PRO A 279 -7.53 18.89 -6.17
N SER A 280 -7.44 19.67 -7.21
CA SER A 280 -7.51 19.21 -8.59
C SER A 280 -6.14 18.73 -9.08
N PRO A 281 -6.05 18.02 -10.20
CA PRO A 281 -4.77 17.59 -10.79
C PRO A 281 -3.79 18.73 -11.10
N THR A 282 -4.27 19.98 -11.24
CA THR A 282 -3.43 21.15 -11.49
C THR A 282 -2.79 21.74 -10.25
N GLU A 283 -3.31 21.39 -9.07
CA GLU A 283 -2.87 21.95 -7.77
C GLU A 283 -1.92 21.02 -7.02
N VAL A 284 -1.85 19.75 -7.41
CA VAL A 284 -0.89 18.80 -6.83
C VAL A 284 0.52 19.01 -7.41
N VAL A 285 1.52 18.54 -6.67
CA VAL A 285 2.91 18.57 -7.12
C VAL A 285 3.03 17.82 -8.46
N ALA A 286 3.62 18.48 -9.46
CA ALA A 286 3.84 17.87 -10.78
C ALA A 286 4.64 16.57 -10.65
N ILE A 287 4.22 15.54 -11.40
CA ILE A 287 4.85 14.23 -11.30
C ILE A 287 6.30 14.28 -11.77
N LYS A 288 7.18 13.68 -10.98
CA LYS A 288 8.59 13.52 -11.30
C LYS A 288 8.83 12.28 -12.14
N GLY A 289 9.88 12.32 -12.92
CA GLY A 289 10.37 11.18 -13.69
C GLY A 289 11.81 11.40 -14.10
N VAL A 290 12.37 10.41 -14.79
CA VAL A 290 13.72 10.41 -15.28
C VAL A 290 13.73 10.30 -16.80
N LEU A 291 14.45 11.19 -17.47
CA LEU A 291 14.65 11.16 -18.92
C LEU A 291 15.65 10.06 -19.30
N PRO A 292 15.72 9.66 -20.59
CA PRO A 292 16.67 8.65 -21.06
C PRO A 292 18.16 8.96 -20.79
N ASP A 293 18.50 10.22 -20.60
CA ASP A 293 19.85 10.67 -20.26
C ASP A 293 20.15 10.64 -18.73
N GLY A 294 19.17 10.20 -17.91
CA GLY A 294 19.31 10.14 -16.47
C GLY A 294 18.97 11.44 -15.74
N THR A 295 18.55 12.51 -16.43
CA THR A 295 18.17 13.77 -15.79
C THR A 295 16.73 13.71 -15.24
N GLU A 296 16.53 14.34 -14.07
CA GLU A 296 15.19 14.48 -13.52
C GLU A 296 14.36 15.48 -14.33
N ALA A 297 13.11 15.15 -14.59
CA ALA A 297 12.13 15.99 -15.24
C ALA A 297 10.77 15.89 -14.57
N VAL A 298 9.92 16.86 -14.82
CA VAL A 298 8.54 16.88 -14.32
C VAL A 298 7.55 16.96 -15.47
N ARG A 299 6.35 16.42 -15.26
CA ARG A 299 5.21 16.59 -16.17
C ARG A 299 4.09 17.31 -15.44
N LYS A 300 3.63 18.40 -16.04
CA LYS A 300 2.49 19.16 -15.52
C LYS A 300 1.18 18.58 -16.05
N ALA A 301 0.14 18.69 -15.26
CA ALA A 301 -1.19 18.28 -15.68
C ALA A 301 -1.78 19.31 -16.70
N ASP A 302 -1.44 19.13 -17.97
CA ASP A 302 -1.88 19.95 -19.09
C ASP A 302 -2.07 19.07 -20.33
N ASP A 303 -3.18 19.26 -21.05
CA ASP A 303 -3.48 18.52 -22.29
C ASP A 303 -2.50 18.83 -23.43
N ASN A 304 -1.80 19.97 -23.38
CA ASN A 304 -0.83 20.41 -24.40
C ASN A 304 0.61 19.89 -24.14
N GLU A 305 0.87 19.35 -22.97
CA GLU A 305 2.14 18.72 -22.64
C GLU A 305 2.30 17.38 -23.40
N PRO A 306 3.54 16.88 -23.57
CA PRO A 306 3.75 15.54 -24.10
C PRO A 306 3.03 14.49 -23.26
N PHE A 307 2.42 13.51 -23.91
CA PHE A 307 1.68 12.46 -23.24
C PHE A 307 2.57 11.68 -22.26
N SER A 308 2.07 11.50 -21.05
CA SER A 308 2.63 10.57 -20.06
C SER A 308 1.54 10.00 -19.14
N ALA A 309 1.62 8.71 -18.85
CA ALA A 309 0.68 7.98 -18.01
C ALA A 309 1.39 6.86 -17.24
N LEU A 310 0.86 6.53 -16.08
CA LEU A 310 1.29 5.39 -15.27
C LEU A 310 0.24 4.27 -15.36
N ALA A 311 0.69 3.06 -15.69
CA ALA A 311 -0.10 1.86 -15.59
C ALA A 311 -0.10 1.39 -14.13
N PHE A 312 -1.18 1.67 -13.40
CA PHE A 312 -1.20 1.42 -11.94
C PHE A 312 -1.90 0.12 -11.55
N LYS A 313 -2.74 -0.42 -12.43
CA LYS A 313 -3.44 -1.69 -12.17
C LYS A 313 -3.70 -2.43 -13.48
N ILE A 314 -3.60 -3.75 -13.42
CA ILE A 314 -3.97 -4.64 -14.50
C ILE A 314 -5.03 -5.60 -13.99
N MET A 315 -5.97 -5.93 -14.85
CA MET A 315 -7.03 -6.87 -14.55
C MET A 315 -7.29 -7.76 -15.77
N ALA A 316 -7.33 -9.06 -15.55
CA ALA A 316 -7.81 -9.99 -16.56
C ALA A 316 -9.32 -9.84 -16.73
N ASP A 317 -9.78 -9.86 -17.97
CA ASP A 317 -11.17 -9.69 -18.34
C ASP A 317 -11.52 -10.73 -19.44
N PRO A 318 -12.73 -11.28 -19.48
CA PRO A 318 -13.15 -12.18 -20.55
C PRO A 318 -12.96 -11.63 -21.96
N PHE A 319 -12.94 -10.31 -22.11
CA PHE A 319 -12.76 -9.62 -23.40
C PHE A 319 -11.32 -9.14 -23.66
N GLY A 320 -10.39 -9.49 -22.78
CA GLY A 320 -8.98 -9.14 -22.87
C GLY A 320 -8.44 -8.47 -21.59
N ARG A 321 -7.17 -8.13 -21.63
CA ARG A 321 -6.47 -7.49 -20.53
C ARG A 321 -6.83 -6.01 -20.46
N LEU A 322 -7.31 -5.55 -19.30
CA LEU A 322 -7.57 -4.16 -18.95
C LEU A 322 -6.36 -3.59 -18.23
N THR A 323 -5.76 -2.55 -18.76
CA THR A 323 -4.68 -1.82 -18.10
C THR A 323 -5.20 -0.46 -17.65
N PHE A 324 -5.32 -0.26 -16.36
CA PHE A 324 -5.75 1.01 -15.77
C PHE A 324 -4.61 2.03 -15.79
N LEU A 325 -4.93 3.21 -16.27
CA LEU A 325 -3.99 4.30 -16.49
C LEU A 325 -4.39 5.55 -15.73
N ARG A 326 -3.42 6.19 -15.10
CA ARG A 326 -3.49 7.59 -14.69
C ARG A 326 -2.75 8.41 -15.73
N VAL A 327 -3.45 9.25 -16.45
CA VAL A 327 -2.83 10.20 -17.38
C VAL A 327 -2.37 11.43 -16.59
N TYR A 328 -1.08 11.71 -16.62
CA TYR A 328 -0.50 12.86 -15.92
C TYR A 328 -0.38 14.08 -16.83
N SER A 329 -0.06 13.88 -18.11
CA SER A 329 0.09 14.96 -19.08
C SER A 329 -0.36 14.51 -20.47
N GLY A 330 -0.73 15.48 -21.30
CA GLY A 330 -1.10 15.24 -22.70
C GLY A 330 -2.41 14.50 -22.90
N VAL A 331 -2.54 13.89 -24.06
CA VAL A 331 -3.76 13.19 -24.50
C VAL A 331 -3.41 11.84 -25.12
N LEU A 332 -4.04 10.79 -24.64
CA LEU A 332 -4.00 9.45 -25.22
C LEU A 332 -5.24 9.21 -26.10
N GLN A 333 -5.04 8.88 -27.36
CA GLN A 333 -6.14 8.66 -28.31
C GLN A 333 -6.35 7.16 -28.58
N LYS A 334 -7.61 6.76 -28.73
CA LYS A 334 -7.99 5.44 -29.23
C LYS A 334 -7.39 5.20 -30.63
N GLY A 335 -6.85 3.98 -30.83
CA GLY A 335 -6.23 3.58 -32.09
C GLY A 335 -4.79 4.07 -32.28
N SER A 336 -4.28 4.94 -31.39
CA SER A 336 -2.91 5.43 -31.42
C SER A 336 -1.91 4.40 -30.87
N TYR A 337 -0.65 4.78 -30.87
CA TYR A 337 0.43 4.05 -30.22
C TYR A 337 0.93 4.81 -29.00
N ALA A 338 1.25 4.11 -27.93
CA ALA A 338 1.97 4.61 -26.78
C ALA A 338 3.33 3.90 -26.66
N TYR A 339 4.33 4.62 -26.21
CA TYR A 339 5.66 4.06 -25.94
C TYR A 339 5.76 3.68 -24.46
N ASN A 340 6.01 2.41 -24.20
CA ASN A 340 6.33 1.93 -22.86
C ASN A 340 7.83 2.18 -22.61
N SER A 341 8.15 3.26 -21.93
CA SER A 341 9.52 3.69 -21.67
C SER A 341 10.25 2.79 -20.66
N THR A 342 9.52 2.10 -19.80
CA THR A 342 10.12 1.14 -18.83
C THR A 342 10.68 -0.09 -19.55
N LYS A 343 10.00 -0.55 -20.61
CA LYS A 343 10.35 -1.75 -21.38
C LYS A 343 10.92 -1.48 -22.77
N ASN A 344 11.01 -0.22 -23.17
CA ASN A 344 11.45 0.20 -24.49
C ASN A 344 10.65 -0.47 -25.62
N THR A 345 9.31 -0.51 -25.49
CA THR A 345 8.41 -1.15 -26.47
C THR A 345 7.28 -0.22 -26.87
N LYS A 346 6.85 -0.30 -28.12
CA LYS A 346 5.72 0.45 -28.63
C LYS A 346 4.47 -0.42 -28.66
N GLU A 347 3.40 0.06 -28.05
CA GLU A 347 2.14 -0.68 -27.91
C GLU A 347 0.97 0.07 -28.53
N ARG A 348 0.03 -0.68 -29.11
CA ARG A 348 -1.15 -0.13 -29.74
C ARG A 348 -2.31 -0.06 -28.76
N ILE A 349 -2.94 1.10 -28.66
CA ILE A 349 -4.16 1.34 -27.89
C ILE A 349 -5.37 0.95 -28.76
N SER A 350 -6.00 -0.18 -28.46
CA SER A 350 -7.16 -0.64 -29.24
C SER A 350 -8.42 0.11 -28.85
N ARG A 351 -8.73 0.17 -27.56
CA ARG A 351 -9.89 0.87 -26.98
C ARG A 351 -9.51 1.56 -25.69
N LEU A 352 -10.23 2.62 -25.36
CA LEU A 352 -10.14 3.35 -24.10
C LEU A 352 -11.49 3.30 -23.39
N ILE A 353 -11.47 3.11 -22.08
CA ILE A 353 -12.66 2.92 -21.26
C ILE A 353 -12.57 3.79 -20.00
N ILE A 354 -13.69 4.39 -19.63
CA ILE A 354 -13.90 4.97 -18.29
C ILE A 354 -14.93 4.10 -17.57
N LEU A 355 -14.70 3.83 -16.29
CA LEU A 355 -15.66 3.11 -15.45
C LEU A 355 -16.63 4.09 -14.80
N LYS A 356 -17.93 3.88 -15.01
CA LYS A 356 -19.00 4.62 -14.36
C LYS A 356 -19.94 3.61 -13.70
N SER A 357 -19.83 3.47 -12.38
CA SER A 357 -20.44 2.33 -11.68
C SER A 357 -19.97 0.98 -12.28
N ASN A 358 -20.88 0.07 -12.57
CA ASN A 358 -20.58 -1.20 -13.25
C ASN A 358 -20.56 -1.09 -14.78
N GLU A 359 -20.76 0.11 -15.34
CA GLU A 359 -20.79 0.32 -16.77
C GLU A 359 -19.41 0.72 -17.30
N ARG A 360 -19.03 0.10 -18.42
CA ARG A 360 -17.82 0.40 -19.18
C ARG A 360 -18.19 1.33 -20.32
N ILE A 361 -17.80 2.59 -20.19
CA ILE A 361 -18.05 3.59 -21.21
C ILE A 361 -16.81 3.70 -22.08
N GLU A 362 -16.94 3.33 -23.36
CA GLU A 362 -15.87 3.51 -24.35
C GLU A 362 -15.74 5.00 -24.68
N VAL A 363 -14.50 5.49 -24.67
CA VAL A 363 -14.16 6.88 -24.98
C VAL A 363 -13.10 6.93 -26.08
N ASP A 364 -13.08 8.05 -26.82
CA ASP A 364 -12.12 8.21 -27.91
C ASP A 364 -10.74 8.68 -27.41
N GLU A 365 -10.68 9.31 -26.25
CA GLU A 365 -9.45 9.84 -25.66
C GLU A 365 -9.48 9.86 -24.13
N LEU A 366 -8.29 9.76 -23.52
CA LEU A 366 -8.03 10.07 -22.12
C LEU A 366 -7.06 11.25 -22.06
N ARG A 367 -7.31 12.19 -21.19
CA ARG A 367 -6.58 13.46 -21.08
C ARG A 367 -5.86 13.59 -19.75
N ALA A 368 -4.98 14.58 -19.63
CA ALA A 368 -4.31 14.91 -18.38
C ALA A 368 -5.30 14.92 -17.21
N GLY A 369 -4.96 14.28 -16.09
CA GLY A 369 -5.82 14.16 -14.91
C GLY A 369 -6.88 13.05 -14.97
N ASP A 370 -7.06 12.37 -16.11
CA ASP A 370 -8.05 11.29 -16.20
C ASP A 370 -7.54 9.98 -15.61
N LEU A 371 -8.48 9.24 -15.03
CA LEU A 371 -8.36 7.83 -14.69
C LEU A 371 -9.19 7.02 -15.68
N GLY A 372 -8.59 6.06 -16.34
CA GLY A 372 -9.28 5.23 -17.32
C GLY A 372 -8.54 3.90 -17.54
N ALA A 373 -9.06 3.08 -18.44
CA ALA A 373 -8.43 1.82 -18.80
C ALA A 373 -8.21 1.71 -20.31
N ALA A 374 -7.09 1.08 -20.69
CA ALA A 374 -6.77 0.76 -22.07
C ALA A 374 -6.85 -0.74 -22.30
N ILE A 375 -7.37 -1.10 -23.49
CA ILE A 375 -7.37 -2.49 -24.01
C ILE A 375 -6.40 -2.55 -25.19
N GLY A 376 -5.65 -3.64 -25.27
CA GLY A 376 -4.73 -3.92 -26.37
C GLY A 376 -3.25 -3.89 -26.00
N LEU A 377 -2.94 -3.44 -24.78
CA LEU A 377 -1.59 -3.47 -24.24
C LEU A 377 -1.20 -4.91 -23.88
N LYS A 378 -0.13 -5.41 -24.50
CA LYS A 378 0.31 -6.81 -24.34
C LYS A 378 1.45 -6.97 -23.34
N ASN A 379 2.39 -6.04 -23.34
CA ASN A 379 3.63 -6.12 -22.59
C ASN A 379 3.64 -5.22 -21.34
N THR A 380 2.71 -4.27 -21.26
CA THR A 380 2.62 -3.34 -20.13
C THR A 380 2.20 -4.08 -18.85
N ILE A 381 2.92 -3.87 -17.76
CA ILE A 381 2.58 -4.37 -16.41
C ILE A 381 2.35 -3.22 -15.44
N THR A 382 1.88 -3.55 -14.24
CA THR A 382 1.69 -2.57 -13.16
C THR A 382 3.02 -1.89 -12.83
N GLY A 383 3.02 -0.56 -12.78
CA GLY A 383 4.21 0.28 -12.56
C GLY A 383 4.89 0.78 -13.83
N ASP A 384 4.53 0.27 -15.02
CA ASP A 384 5.11 0.75 -16.27
C ASP A 384 4.64 2.17 -16.63
N THR A 385 5.52 2.93 -17.23
CA THR A 385 5.22 4.25 -17.79
C THR A 385 4.90 4.15 -19.28
N LEU A 386 3.79 4.74 -19.68
CA LEU A 386 3.44 4.96 -21.09
C LEU A 386 3.60 6.44 -21.42
N CYS A 387 4.29 6.76 -22.51
CA CYS A 387 4.55 8.16 -22.88
C CYS A 387 4.62 8.36 -24.41
N ASP A 388 4.84 9.62 -24.80
CA ASP A 388 5.24 9.96 -26.16
C ASP A 388 6.66 9.48 -26.44
N GLU A 389 6.88 8.79 -27.57
CA GLU A 389 8.16 8.21 -27.94
C GLU A 389 9.27 9.28 -28.11
N ASN A 390 8.91 10.46 -28.63
CA ASN A 390 9.86 11.56 -28.90
C ASN A 390 10.19 12.35 -27.62
N ASN A 391 9.33 12.27 -26.61
CA ASN A 391 9.47 12.95 -25.32
C ASN A 391 9.45 11.93 -24.18
N SER A 392 10.27 10.88 -24.34
CA SER A 392 10.31 9.74 -23.40
C SER A 392 10.67 10.18 -21.99
N ILE A 393 9.95 9.62 -21.02
CA ILE A 393 10.17 9.80 -19.58
C ILE A 393 9.79 8.50 -18.88
N ILE A 394 10.50 8.13 -17.83
CA ILE A 394 10.11 7.10 -16.88
C ILE A 394 9.63 7.81 -15.63
N LEU A 395 8.34 7.70 -15.35
CA LEU A 395 7.75 8.27 -14.13
C LEU A 395 8.24 7.50 -12.90
N GLU A 396 8.26 8.20 -11.76
CA GLU A 396 8.65 7.60 -10.49
C GLU A 396 7.91 6.28 -10.23
N SER A 397 8.66 5.22 -9.96
CA SER A 397 8.14 3.87 -9.82
C SER A 397 7.33 3.66 -8.54
N LEU A 398 6.48 2.63 -8.55
CA LEU A 398 5.78 2.15 -7.36
C LEU A 398 6.76 1.44 -6.42
N PHE A 399 6.59 1.65 -5.12
CA PHE A 399 7.23 0.79 -4.13
C PHE A 399 6.50 -0.55 -4.07
N ILE A 400 7.19 -1.62 -4.43
CA ILE A 400 6.64 -2.98 -4.39
C ILE A 400 7.26 -3.70 -3.20
N PRO A 401 6.50 -4.00 -2.14
CA PRO A 401 7.00 -4.74 -0.99
C PRO A 401 7.34 -6.19 -1.38
N GLU A 402 8.34 -6.74 -0.71
CA GLU A 402 8.69 -8.15 -0.87
C GLU A 402 7.64 -9.07 -0.23
N PRO A 403 7.28 -10.21 -0.86
CA PRO A 403 6.37 -11.17 -0.27
C PRO A 403 6.95 -11.78 1.01
N VAL A 404 6.08 -12.07 1.97
CA VAL A 404 6.47 -12.51 3.33
C VAL A 404 6.29 -14.00 3.53
N ILE A 405 5.28 -14.60 2.90
CA ILE A 405 4.98 -16.03 3.03
C ILE A 405 4.98 -16.72 1.66
N SER A 406 5.23 -18.00 1.66
CA SER A 406 5.16 -18.84 0.47
C SER A 406 4.50 -20.19 0.74
N VAL A 407 3.84 -20.72 -0.29
CA VAL A 407 3.22 -22.05 -0.29
C VAL A 407 3.63 -22.79 -1.56
N ALA A 408 3.71 -24.10 -1.45
CA ALA A 408 3.86 -24.96 -2.62
C ALA A 408 2.48 -25.25 -3.24
N VAL A 409 2.38 -25.14 -4.55
CA VAL A 409 1.16 -25.42 -5.30
C VAL A 409 1.45 -26.53 -6.32
N GLU A 410 0.67 -27.61 -6.26
CA GLU A 410 0.80 -28.75 -7.15
C GLU A 410 -0.53 -29.01 -7.87
N PRO A 411 -0.54 -29.09 -9.21
CA PRO A 411 -1.75 -29.42 -9.94
C PRO A 411 -2.22 -30.84 -9.62
N LYS A 412 -3.52 -31.08 -9.46
CA LYS A 412 -4.05 -32.41 -9.20
C LYS A 412 -3.92 -33.36 -10.40
N THR A 413 -3.94 -32.83 -11.61
CA THR A 413 -3.83 -33.61 -12.85
C THR A 413 -2.81 -33.01 -13.81
N LYS A 414 -2.32 -33.83 -14.76
CA LYS A 414 -1.41 -33.35 -15.82
C LYS A 414 -2.06 -32.28 -16.72
N GLN A 415 -3.37 -32.36 -16.93
CA GLN A 415 -4.11 -31.36 -17.71
C GLN A 415 -4.18 -29.99 -17.01
N ASP A 416 -4.16 -30.00 -15.69
CA ASP A 416 -4.19 -28.76 -14.90
C ASP A 416 -2.83 -28.05 -14.90
N MET A 417 -1.73 -28.72 -15.27
CA MET A 417 -0.39 -28.10 -15.29
C MET A 417 -0.29 -26.93 -16.25
N GLU A 418 -0.82 -27.05 -17.48
CA GLU A 418 -0.81 -25.95 -18.45
C GLU A 418 -1.74 -24.81 -18.03
N LYS A 419 -2.90 -25.16 -17.45
CA LYS A 419 -3.85 -24.18 -16.93
C LYS A 419 -3.25 -23.45 -15.72
N LEU A 420 -2.59 -24.18 -14.82
CA LEU A 420 -1.91 -23.63 -13.65
C LEU A 420 -0.87 -22.59 -14.07
N SER A 421 0.01 -22.94 -15.02
CA SER A 421 1.02 -21.98 -15.50
C SER A 421 0.41 -20.70 -16.07
N LYS A 422 -0.69 -20.82 -16.84
CA LYS A 422 -1.40 -19.66 -17.40
C LYS A 422 -2.07 -18.82 -16.31
N ALA A 423 -2.71 -19.48 -15.34
CA ALA A 423 -3.35 -18.80 -14.21
C ALA A 423 -2.33 -18.04 -13.35
N LEU A 424 -1.23 -18.72 -13.01
CA LEU A 424 -0.15 -18.11 -12.20
C LEU A 424 0.48 -16.92 -12.91
N GLN A 425 0.72 -17.03 -14.24
CA GLN A 425 1.25 -15.90 -15.01
C GLN A 425 0.27 -14.73 -15.05
N ALA A 426 -1.02 -14.98 -15.28
CA ALA A 426 -2.03 -13.93 -15.31
C ALA A 426 -2.17 -13.21 -13.95
N LEU A 427 -2.19 -13.99 -12.85
CA LEU A 427 -2.26 -13.44 -11.50
C LEU A 427 -0.99 -12.65 -11.13
N SER A 428 0.19 -13.14 -11.53
CA SER A 428 1.45 -12.43 -11.33
C SER A 428 1.56 -11.12 -12.15
N ASP A 429 0.94 -11.08 -13.32
CA ASP A 429 0.85 -9.86 -14.13
C ASP A 429 -0.08 -8.81 -13.50
N GLU A 430 -1.11 -9.25 -12.76
CA GLU A 430 -2.04 -8.37 -12.04
C GLU A 430 -1.45 -7.83 -10.75
N ASP A 431 -0.76 -8.69 -9.99
CA ASP A 431 -0.22 -8.37 -8.68
C ASP A 431 1.30 -8.58 -8.63
N PRO A 432 2.09 -7.49 -8.61
CA PRO A 432 3.56 -7.58 -8.58
C PRO A 432 4.12 -8.10 -7.24
N THR A 433 3.31 -8.18 -6.17
CA THR A 433 3.70 -8.81 -4.90
C THR A 433 3.48 -10.31 -4.90
N PHE A 434 2.73 -10.82 -5.89
CA PHE A 434 2.57 -12.24 -6.11
C PHE A 434 3.70 -12.76 -6.97
N ARG A 435 4.59 -13.56 -6.39
CA ARG A 435 5.72 -14.15 -7.09
C ARG A 435 5.54 -15.63 -7.27
N VAL A 436 5.93 -16.11 -8.43
CA VAL A 436 5.92 -17.53 -8.79
C VAL A 436 7.34 -17.96 -9.11
N ASN A 437 7.81 -18.99 -8.44
CA ASN A 437 9.12 -19.58 -8.67
C ASN A 437 9.01 -21.10 -8.70
N THR A 438 9.91 -21.74 -9.42
CA THR A 438 10.05 -23.20 -9.38
C THR A 438 11.31 -23.54 -8.60
N ASP A 439 11.15 -24.29 -7.53
CA ASP A 439 12.28 -24.78 -6.75
C ASP A 439 13.10 -25.76 -7.62
N PRO A 440 14.38 -25.47 -7.88
CA PRO A 440 15.20 -26.30 -8.77
C PRO A 440 15.53 -27.69 -8.17
N GLU A 441 15.47 -27.84 -6.84
CA GLU A 441 15.76 -29.11 -6.17
C GLU A 441 14.53 -30.01 -6.08
N THR A 442 13.37 -29.43 -5.73
CA THR A 442 12.13 -30.19 -5.53
C THR A 442 11.22 -30.19 -6.76
N ASN A 443 11.51 -29.33 -7.74
CA ASN A 443 10.67 -29.10 -8.91
C ASN A 443 9.24 -28.62 -8.56
N GLN A 444 9.03 -28.16 -7.32
CA GLN A 444 7.76 -27.64 -6.85
C GLN A 444 7.55 -26.22 -7.34
N THR A 445 6.32 -25.91 -7.74
CA THR A 445 5.92 -24.53 -7.98
C THR A 445 5.63 -23.86 -6.65
N ILE A 446 6.42 -22.85 -6.31
CA ILE A 446 6.27 -22.06 -5.09
C ILE A 446 5.62 -20.74 -5.46
N ILE A 447 4.54 -20.41 -4.78
CA ILE A 447 3.90 -19.10 -4.86
C ILE A 447 4.16 -18.32 -3.55
N ALA A 448 4.50 -17.05 -3.69
CA ALA A 448 4.78 -16.18 -2.56
C ALA A 448 3.85 -14.96 -2.59
N GLY A 449 3.44 -14.49 -1.41
CA GLY A 449 2.51 -13.38 -1.26
C GLY A 449 2.67 -12.64 0.07
N MET A 450 1.86 -11.61 0.28
CA MET A 450 1.96 -10.68 1.41
C MET A 450 1.43 -11.26 2.72
N GLY A 451 0.55 -12.26 2.66
CA GLY A 451 -0.04 -12.88 3.84
C GLY A 451 -0.88 -14.10 3.50
N GLU A 452 -1.38 -14.77 4.53
CA GLU A 452 -2.18 -15.99 4.39
C GLU A 452 -3.46 -15.73 3.59
N LEU A 453 -4.19 -14.67 3.94
CA LEU A 453 -5.41 -14.28 3.23
C LEU A 453 -5.16 -13.94 1.76
N HIS A 454 -4.04 -13.26 1.48
CA HIS A 454 -3.65 -12.96 0.09
C HIS A 454 -3.47 -14.24 -0.73
N LEU A 455 -2.68 -15.20 -0.25
CA LEU A 455 -2.47 -16.47 -0.95
C LEU A 455 -3.74 -17.31 -1.05
N GLU A 456 -4.57 -17.34 0.00
CA GLU A 456 -5.85 -18.04 -0.01
C GLU A 456 -6.79 -17.51 -1.11
N ILE A 457 -6.88 -16.18 -1.25
CA ILE A 457 -7.69 -15.56 -2.30
C ILE A 457 -7.15 -15.88 -3.69
N LEU A 458 -5.84 -15.83 -3.90
CA LEU A 458 -5.24 -16.15 -5.19
C LEU A 458 -5.47 -17.62 -5.58
N VAL A 459 -5.36 -18.54 -4.62
CA VAL A 459 -5.66 -19.97 -4.84
C VAL A 459 -7.13 -20.19 -5.17
N ASP A 460 -8.03 -19.52 -4.48
CA ASP A 460 -9.46 -19.59 -4.75
C ASP A 460 -9.82 -18.96 -6.12
N ARG A 461 -9.14 -17.90 -6.53
CA ARG A 461 -9.23 -17.33 -7.88
C ARG A 461 -8.76 -18.32 -8.96
N MET A 462 -7.66 -19.05 -8.72
CA MET A 462 -7.23 -20.09 -9.65
C MET A 462 -8.33 -21.13 -9.86
N LEU A 463 -9.03 -21.54 -8.80
CA LEU A 463 -10.13 -22.48 -8.90
C LEU A 463 -11.35 -21.88 -9.62
N ARG A 464 -11.81 -20.69 -9.20
CA ARG A 464 -13.06 -20.08 -9.69
C ARG A 464 -12.95 -19.52 -11.10
N GLU A 465 -11.90 -18.75 -11.38
CA GLU A 465 -11.72 -18.03 -12.65
C GLU A 465 -11.07 -18.90 -13.73
N TYR A 466 -10.03 -19.66 -13.35
CA TYR A 466 -9.22 -20.44 -14.31
C TYR A 466 -9.56 -21.93 -14.36
N LYS A 467 -10.46 -22.39 -13.45
CA LYS A 467 -10.86 -23.81 -13.35
C LYS A 467 -9.65 -24.73 -13.18
N VAL A 468 -8.72 -24.36 -12.30
CA VAL A 468 -7.53 -25.11 -11.94
C VAL A 468 -7.72 -25.71 -10.55
N GLU A 469 -7.67 -27.02 -10.46
CA GLU A 469 -7.60 -27.72 -9.17
C GLU A 469 -6.14 -27.97 -8.79
N ALA A 470 -5.73 -27.42 -7.64
CA ALA A 470 -4.37 -27.58 -7.13
C ALA A 470 -4.38 -28.01 -5.65
N ASN A 471 -3.39 -28.80 -5.26
CA ASN A 471 -3.06 -29.04 -3.87
C ASN A 471 -2.16 -27.92 -3.39
N VAL A 472 -2.47 -27.35 -2.24
CA VAL A 472 -1.66 -26.29 -1.62
C VAL A 472 -0.99 -26.88 -0.38
N GLY A 473 0.34 -26.76 -0.34
CA GLY A 473 1.13 -27.15 0.82
C GLY A 473 0.98 -26.16 1.98
N LYS A 474 1.49 -26.53 3.17
CA LYS A 474 1.54 -25.57 4.29
C LYS A 474 2.34 -24.35 3.87
N PRO A 475 1.93 -23.15 4.29
CA PRO A 475 2.69 -21.93 4.07
C PRO A 475 4.13 -22.10 4.56
N GLN A 476 5.09 -21.70 3.75
CA GLN A 476 6.49 -21.66 4.16
C GLN A 476 6.89 -20.24 4.55
N VAL A 477 7.69 -20.15 5.60
CA VAL A 477 8.18 -18.87 6.10
C VAL A 477 9.40 -18.45 5.29
N ALA A 478 9.43 -17.21 4.84
CA ALA A 478 10.58 -16.65 4.15
C ALA A 478 11.65 -16.26 5.18
N TYR A 479 12.45 -17.24 5.60
CA TYR A 479 13.60 -16.99 6.46
C TYR A 479 14.65 -16.14 5.75
N ARG A 480 15.51 -15.50 6.53
CA ARG A 480 16.68 -14.76 6.07
C ARG A 480 17.91 -15.22 6.86
N GLU A 481 19.06 -14.88 6.33
CA GLU A 481 20.34 -15.04 7.03
C GLU A 481 20.92 -13.66 7.32
N THR A 482 21.66 -13.52 8.42
CA THR A 482 22.50 -12.36 8.68
C THR A 482 23.71 -12.75 9.52
N VAL A 483 24.55 -11.80 9.88
CA VAL A 483 25.78 -12.01 10.63
C VAL A 483 25.81 -11.16 11.89
N ARG A 484 26.43 -11.69 12.96
CA ARG A 484 26.53 -10.98 14.25
C ARG A 484 27.83 -10.21 14.45
N LYS A 485 28.89 -10.61 13.77
CA LYS A 485 30.25 -10.11 14.04
C LYS A 485 30.90 -9.61 12.77
N PRO A 486 31.65 -8.51 12.84
CA PRO A 486 32.50 -8.11 11.73
C PRO A 486 33.66 -9.09 11.57
N VAL A 487 34.07 -9.30 10.35
CA VAL A 487 35.30 -10.03 10.00
C VAL A 487 36.08 -9.25 8.98
N GLN A 488 37.40 -9.28 9.08
CA GLN A 488 38.29 -8.50 8.22
C GLN A 488 39.26 -9.39 7.47
N LYS A 489 39.72 -8.91 6.33
CA LYS A 489 40.73 -9.54 5.48
C LYS A 489 40.42 -10.99 5.13
N VAL A 490 39.19 -11.24 4.71
CA VAL A 490 38.80 -12.57 4.26
C VAL A 490 39.10 -12.69 2.76
N GLU A 491 39.91 -13.68 2.43
CA GLU A 491 40.34 -13.94 1.04
C GLU A 491 39.39 -14.90 0.34
N GLY A 492 39.09 -14.59 -0.93
CA GLY A 492 38.51 -15.50 -1.90
C GLY A 492 39.46 -15.64 -3.08
N LYS A 493 39.97 -16.84 -3.29
CA LYS A 493 40.94 -17.11 -4.33
C LYS A 493 40.47 -18.23 -5.24
N TYR A 494 40.27 -17.91 -6.51
CA TYR A 494 39.90 -18.87 -7.53
C TYR A 494 41.02 -19.00 -8.54
N ILE A 495 41.58 -20.22 -8.60
CA ILE A 495 42.61 -20.59 -9.54
C ILE A 495 42.23 -21.89 -10.23
N ARG A 496 42.19 -21.88 -11.54
CA ARG A 496 41.94 -23.08 -12.34
C ARG A 496 42.90 -23.12 -13.55
N GLN A 497 43.65 -24.16 -13.65
CA GLN A 497 44.47 -24.49 -14.83
C GLN A 497 43.99 -25.74 -15.46
N SER A 498 43.53 -25.68 -16.71
CA SER A 498 43.10 -26.84 -17.50
C SER A 498 43.62 -26.65 -18.92
N GLY A 499 44.85 -27.11 -19.17
CA GLY A 499 45.44 -27.29 -20.50
C GLY A 499 45.23 -26.19 -21.53
N GLY A 500 45.52 -24.93 -21.18
CA GLY A 500 45.34 -23.76 -22.04
C GLY A 500 45.37 -22.47 -21.19
N LYS A 501 44.59 -21.46 -21.55
CA LYS A 501 44.46 -20.19 -20.79
C LYS A 501 43.87 -20.49 -19.41
N GLY A 502 44.61 -20.14 -18.34
CA GLY A 502 44.15 -20.34 -16.96
C GLY A 502 43.03 -19.38 -16.56
N GLN A 503 42.50 -19.59 -15.36
CA GLN A 503 41.59 -18.64 -14.72
C GLN A 503 42.13 -18.24 -13.36
N TYR A 504 42.22 -16.94 -13.09
CA TYR A 504 42.73 -16.39 -11.86
C TYR A 504 41.88 -15.22 -11.37
N GLY A 505 41.41 -15.31 -10.15
CA GLY A 505 40.72 -14.22 -9.43
C GLY A 505 41.08 -14.31 -7.96
N HIS A 506 41.49 -13.18 -7.36
CA HIS A 506 41.78 -13.09 -5.93
C HIS A 506 41.26 -11.77 -5.41
N VAL A 507 40.45 -11.83 -4.38
CA VAL A 507 39.80 -10.70 -3.70
C VAL A 507 39.94 -10.82 -2.19
N VAL A 508 40.07 -9.69 -1.52
CA VAL A 508 40.05 -9.60 -0.05
C VAL A 508 38.93 -8.69 0.37
N VAL A 509 38.08 -9.19 1.24
CA VAL A 509 36.90 -8.45 1.68
C VAL A 509 36.87 -8.32 3.20
N ASP A 510 36.33 -7.22 3.66
CA ASP A 510 35.84 -7.04 5.02
C ASP A 510 34.32 -7.16 5.01
N LEU A 511 33.75 -7.76 6.04
CA LEU A 511 32.31 -7.91 6.20
C LEU A 511 31.89 -7.37 7.56
N GLU A 512 30.87 -6.53 7.56
CA GLU A 512 30.30 -5.92 8.76
C GLU A 512 28.78 -6.16 8.78
N PRO A 513 28.18 -6.44 9.95
CA PRO A 513 26.73 -6.44 10.08
C PRO A 513 26.19 -5.03 9.78
N GLY A 514 25.08 -4.95 9.05
CA GLY A 514 24.34 -3.71 8.79
C GLY A 514 23.25 -3.49 9.84
N GLU A 515 22.69 -2.28 9.86
CA GLU A 515 21.48 -2.01 10.63
C GLU A 515 20.28 -2.75 10.03
N PRO A 516 19.31 -3.19 10.84
CA PRO A 516 18.12 -3.86 10.35
C PRO A 516 17.41 -3.05 9.25
N GLY A 517 17.10 -3.71 8.12
CA GLY A 517 16.42 -3.09 6.99
C GLY A 517 17.32 -2.35 6.00
N THR A 518 18.64 -2.35 6.19
CA THR A 518 19.59 -1.72 5.24
C THR A 518 19.90 -2.60 4.03
N GLY A 519 19.56 -3.89 4.11
CA GLY A 519 19.78 -4.84 3.04
C GLY A 519 21.26 -5.11 2.75
N PHE A 520 21.56 -5.40 1.48
CA PHE A 520 22.93 -5.64 1.03
C PHE A 520 23.62 -4.34 0.60
N GLN A 521 24.82 -4.09 1.13
CA GLN A 521 25.64 -2.95 0.74
C GLN A 521 27.02 -3.42 0.29
N PHE A 522 27.48 -2.87 -0.84
CA PHE A 522 28.82 -3.11 -1.36
C PHE A 522 29.62 -1.81 -1.47
N VAL A 523 30.84 -1.83 -1.00
CA VAL A 523 31.76 -0.69 -1.08
C VAL A 523 33.14 -1.16 -1.57
N SER A 524 33.70 -0.49 -2.55
CA SER A 524 35.08 -0.73 -2.96
C SER A 524 36.00 0.31 -2.38
N LYS A 525 37.07 -0.15 -1.69
CA LYS A 525 38.16 0.66 -1.15
C LYS A 525 39.51 0.31 -1.81
N ILE A 526 39.47 -0.22 -3.03
CA ILE A 526 40.71 -0.56 -3.76
C ILE A 526 41.53 0.71 -4.03
N VAL A 527 42.79 0.67 -3.61
CA VAL A 527 43.79 1.72 -3.84
C VAL A 527 44.97 1.10 -4.57
N GLY A 528 45.54 1.84 -5.53
CA GLY A 528 46.77 1.44 -6.21
C GLY A 528 46.65 0.40 -7.34
N GLY A 529 45.39 0.04 -7.73
CA GLY A 529 45.16 -0.83 -8.89
C GLY A 529 45.42 -2.32 -8.66
N SER A 530 45.39 -2.79 -7.40
CA SER A 530 45.52 -4.22 -7.05
C SER A 530 44.46 -5.09 -7.72
N VAL A 531 43.28 -4.53 -7.95
CA VAL A 531 42.20 -5.10 -8.78
C VAL A 531 41.82 -4.08 -9.84
N PRO A 532 41.89 -4.41 -11.14
CA PRO A 532 41.43 -3.54 -12.22
C PRO A 532 39.95 -3.15 -12.04
N LYS A 533 39.62 -1.88 -12.33
CA LYS A 533 38.27 -1.33 -12.13
C LYS A 533 37.20 -2.08 -12.90
N GLU A 534 37.54 -2.62 -14.05
CA GLU A 534 36.63 -3.40 -14.92
C GLU A 534 36.12 -4.70 -14.27
N TYR A 535 36.84 -5.27 -13.29
CA TYR A 535 36.42 -6.49 -12.60
C TYR A 535 35.61 -6.25 -11.33
N ILE A 536 35.56 -5.00 -10.81
CA ILE A 536 34.84 -4.66 -9.60
C ILE A 536 33.34 -4.96 -9.72
N PRO A 537 32.65 -4.64 -10.83
CA PRO A 537 31.25 -5.01 -11.02
C PRO A 537 31.00 -6.52 -11.00
N ALA A 538 31.92 -7.32 -11.58
CA ALA A 538 31.82 -8.78 -11.56
C ALA A 538 31.98 -9.36 -10.15
N ILE A 539 32.88 -8.76 -9.33
CA ILE A 539 33.04 -9.13 -7.92
C ILE A 539 31.77 -8.82 -7.13
N GLU A 540 31.23 -7.61 -7.27
CA GLU A 540 29.98 -7.21 -6.63
C GLU A 540 28.82 -8.13 -7.00
N GLN A 541 28.66 -8.43 -8.29
CA GLN A 541 27.65 -9.36 -8.78
C GLN A 541 27.82 -10.76 -8.17
N GLY A 542 29.05 -11.28 -8.11
CA GLY A 542 29.32 -12.60 -7.52
C GLY A 542 29.00 -12.67 -6.03
N ILE A 543 29.31 -11.60 -5.29
CA ILE A 543 28.98 -11.46 -3.87
C ILE A 543 27.46 -11.39 -3.69
N LYS A 544 26.80 -10.52 -4.45
CA LYS A 544 25.35 -10.29 -4.40
C LYS A 544 24.56 -11.56 -4.69
N GLU A 545 24.82 -12.21 -5.81
CA GLU A 545 24.16 -13.48 -6.17
C GLU A 545 24.36 -14.57 -5.11
N THR A 546 25.52 -14.61 -4.49
CA THR A 546 25.79 -15.55 -3.40
C THR A 546 25.00 -15.24 -2.14
N CYS A 547 24.86 -13.96 -1.79
CA CYS A 547 24.03 -13.53 -0.69
C CYS A 547 22.54 -13.79 -0.98
N GLU A 548 22.07 -13.59 -2.21
CA GLU A 548 20.69 -13.89 -2.62
C GLU A 548 20.37 -15.37 -2.56
N THR A 549 21.34 -16.24 -2.86
CA THR A 549 21.17 -17.70 -2.80
C THR A 549 21.21 -18.24 -1.37
N GLY A 550 21.81 -17.47 -0.44
CA GLY A 550 22.05 -17.92 0.94
C GLY A 550 23.31 -18.77 1.11
N ILE A 551 23.79 -18.88 2.34
CA ILE A 551 25.10 -19.48 2.66
C ILE A 551 25.00 -20.58 3.70
N VAL A 552 24.12 -20.43 4.69
CA VAL A 552 23.99 -21.38 5.82
C VAL A 552 22.89 -22.40 5.56
N ALA A 553 21.71 -21.92 5.17
CA ALA A 553 20.51 -22.71 4.98
C ALA A 553 19.81 -22.43 3.64
N GLY A 554 20.45 -21.66 2.75
CA GLY A 554 19.90 -21.33 1.45
C GLY A 554 18.89 -20.18 1.47
N TYR A 555 18.88 -19.35 2.52
CA TYR A 555 18.02 -18.16 2.60
C TYR A 555 18.83 -16.89 2.32
N PRO A 556 18.24 -15.89 1.65
CA PRO A 556 18.96 -14.65 1.35
C PRO A 556 19.61 -14.01 2.58
N VAL A 557 20.88 -13.65 2.44
CA VAL A 557 21.63 -12.94 3.47
C VAL A 557 21.33 -11.45 3.37
N ILE A 558 20.85 -10.85 4.44
CA ILE A 558 20.45 -9.43 4.50
C ILE A 558 21.21 -8.69 5.60
N ASP A 559 21.09 -7.37 5.56
CA ASP A 559 21.63 -6.44 6.58
C ASP A 559 23.11 -6.65 6.81
N LEU A 560 23.86 -6.55 5.73
CA LEU A 560 25.33 -6.65 5.76
C LEU A 560 25.99 -5.69 4.79
N LYS A 561 27.18 -5.29 5.16
CA LYS A 561 28.04 -4.46 4.33
C LYS A 561 29.34 -5.20 4.01
N VAL A 562 29.60 -5.36 2.72
CA VAL A 562 30.83 -5.97 2.21
C VAL A 562 31.72 -4.88 1.64
N THR A 563 32.94 -4.78 2.15
CA THR A 563 33.94 -3.82 1.66
C THR A 563 35.04 -4.59 0.95
N LEU A 564 35.23 -4.37 -0.33
CA LEU A 564 36.37 -4.89 -1.08
C LEU A 564 37.60 -4.02 -0.75
N THR A 565 38.58 -4.63 -0.07
CA THR A 565 39.73 -3.91 0.48
C THR A 565 41.02 -4.14 -0.31
N ASP A 566 41.21 -5.34 -0.88
CA ASP A 566 42.40 -5.69 -1.63
C ASP A 566 42.13 -6.86 -2.59
N GLY A 567 43.14 -7.26 -3.34
CA GLY A 567 43.10 -8.39 -4.25
C GLY A 567 44.36 -8.47 -5.08
N SER A 568 44.38 -9.37 -6.05
CA SER A 568 45.45 -9.46 -7.05
C SER A 568 44.90 -10.02 -8.36
N TYR A 569 45.53 -9.67 -9.45
CA TYR A 569 45.17 -10.16 -10.77
C TYR A 569 46.40 -10.71 -11.50
N HIS A 570 46.15 -11.49 -12.53
CA HIS A 570 47.18 -12.00 -13.43
C HIS A 570 46.88 -11.52 -14.86
N GLU A 571 47.86 -10.92 -15.51
CA GLU A 571 47.68 -10.21 -16.79
C GLU A 571 47.04 -11.09 -17.90
N VAL A 572 47.27 -12.40 -17.88
CA VAL A 572 46.81 -13.33 -18.91
C VAL A 572 45.60 -14.15 -18.48
N ASP A 573 45.56 -14.56 -17.21
CA ASP A 573 44.55 -15.54 -16.70
C ASP A 573 43.40 -14.90 -15.96
N SER A 574 43.43 -13.61 -15.68
CA SER A 574 42.30 -12.92 -15.03
C SER A 574 41.19 -12.59 -16.03
N ASN A 575 39.97 -12.79 -15.61
CA ASN A 575 38.76 -12.44 -16.34
C ASN A 575 37.59 -12.20 -15.37
N GLU A 576 36.50 -11.61 -15.87
CA GLU A 576 35.30 -11.29 -15.08
C GLU A 576 34.73 -12.50 -14.34
N MET A 577 34.67 -13.66 -15.00
CA MET A 577 34.12 -14.89 -14.41
C MET A 577 34.98 -15.37 -13.23
N ALA A 578 36.30 -15.32 -13.33
CA ALA A 578 37.21 -15.70 -12.26
C ALA A 578 37.05 -14.78 -11.03
N PHE A 579 36.90 -13.49 -11.25
CA PHE A 579 36.66 -12.52 -10.18
C PHE A 579 35.25 -12.65 -9.59
N LYS A 580 34.23 -12.95 -10.38
CA LYS A 580 32.88 -13.27 -9.91
C LYS A 580 32.89 -14.46 -8.95
N ILE A 581 33.58 -15.54 -9.33
CA ILE A 581 33.73 -16.73 -8.49
C ILE A 581 34.56 -16.42 -7.23
N ALA A 582 35.66 -15.68 -7.36
CA ALA A 582 36.47 -15.28 -6.22
C ALA A 582 35.67 -14.43 -5.19
N GLY A 583 34.84 -13.52 -5.68
CA GLY A 583 33.91 -12.75 -4.85
C GLY A 583 32.92 -13.65 -4.10
N SER A 584 32.31 -14.61 -4.79
CA SER A 584 31.44 -15.63 -4.20
C SER A 584 32.16 -16.45 -3.10
N MET A 585 33.39 -16.87 -3.38
CA MET A 585 34.18 -17.61 -2.38
C MET A 585 34.54 -16.78 -1.15
N ALA A 586 34.90 -15.51 -1.37
CA ALA A 586 35.25 -14.58 -0.29
C ALA A 586 34.05 -14.37 0.65
N VAL A 587 32.86 -14.06 0.12
CA VAL A 587 31.70 -13.78 0.95
C VAL A 587 31.20 -15.04 1.66
N LYS A 588 31.24 -16.23 1.04
CA LYS A 588 30.91 -17.49 1.71
C LYS A 588 31.81 -17.72 2.92
N SER A 589 33.12 -17.51 2.75
CA SER A 589 34.09 -17.65 3.86
C SER A 589 33.89 -16.59 4.94
N ALA A 590 33.60 -15.35 4.54
CA ALA A 590 33.38 -14.23 5.45
C ALA A 590 32.11 -14.45 6.32
N VAL A 591 30.99 -14.77 5.70
CA VAL A 591 29.72 -15.05 6.42
C VAL A 591 29.90 -16.22 7.38
N SER A 592 30.56 -17.33 6.96
CA SER A 592 30.80 -18.47 7.83
C SER A 592 31.61 -18.15 9.09
N LYS A 593 32.51 -17.17 9.00
CA LYS A 593 33.34 -16.70 10.14
C LYS A 593 32.64 -15.63 10.99
N ALA A 594 31.64 -14.94 10.44
CA ALA A 594 30.97 -13.81 11.06
C ALA A 594 29.87 -14.19 12.05
N SER A 595 29.79 -15.45 12.47
CA SER A 595 28.71 -15.98 13.33
C SER A 595 27.33 -15.78 12.69
N PRO A 596 27.06 -16.46 11.58
CA PRO A 596 25.78 -16.32 10.87
C PRO A 596 24.61 -16.83 11.71
N VAL A 597 23.45 -16.21 11.55
CA VAL A 597 22.20 -16.56 12.21
C VAL A 597 21.05 -16.56 11.21
N ILE A 598 20.02 -17.34 11.52
CA ILE A 598 18.76 -17.36 10.77
C ILE A 598 17.83 -16.33 11.40
N LEU A 599 17.16 -15.57 10.55
CA LEU A 599 16.12 -14.63 10.90
C LEU A 599 14.75 -15.16 10.46
N GLU A 600 13.75 -14.96 11.30
CA GLU A 600 12.36 -15.23 10.99
C GLU A 600 11.53 -13.95 10.96
N PRO A 601 10.51 -13.83 10.08
CA PRO A 601 9.62 -12.69 10.10
C PRO A 601 8.74 -12.73 11.33
N THR A 602 8.75 -11.64 12.10
CA THR A 602 7.93 -11.43 13.28
C THR A 602 6.80 -10.48 12.96
N MET A 603 5.59 -10.87 13.35
CA MET A 603 4.37 -10.16 13.10
C MET A 603 3.94 -9.40 14.35
N LYS A 604 3.50 -8.16 14.15
CA LYS A 604 2.74 -7.44 15.16
C LYS A 604 1.30 -7.92 15.07
N VAL A 605 0.84 -8.56 16.13
CA VAL A 605 -0.50 -9.16 16.23
C VAL A 605 -1.31 -8.36 17.23
N GLU A 606 -2.46 -7.87 16.82
CA GLU A 606 -3.44 -7.24 17.70
C GLU A 606 -4.69 -8.11 17.75
N VAL A 607 -5.09 -8.48 18.94
CA VAL A 607 -6.26 -9.35 19.17
C VAL A 607 -7.28 -8.59 19.99
N GLU A 608 -8.50 -8.53 19.51
CA GLU A 608 -9.67 -7.99 20.24
C GLU A 608 -10.62 -9.12 20.61
N VAL A 609 -10.91 -9.24 21.90
CA VAL A 609 -11.80 -10.27 22.44
C VAL A 609 -12.62 -9.70 23.61
N PRO A 610 -13.80 -10.26 23.91
CA PRO A 610 -14.45 -10.00 25.20
C PRO A 610 -13.51 -10.36 26.36
N GLU A 611 -13.54 -9.59 27.44
CA GLU A 611 -12.63 -9.76 28.60
C GLU A 611 -12.61 -11.19 29.16
N ASP A 612 -13.71 -11.90 29.06
CA ASP A 612 -13.83 -13.30 29.53
C ASP A 612 -12.84 -14.26 28.84
N PHE A 613 -12.39 -13.92 27.62
CA PHE A 613 -11.44 -14.75 26.83
C PHE A 613 -10.00 -14.24 26.87
N LEU A 614 -9.74 -13.15 27.58
CA LEU A 614 -8.41 -12.53 27.64
C LEU A 614 -7.32 -13.51 28.09
N GLY A 615 -7.60 -14.30 29.14
CA GLY A 615 -6.65 -15.27 29.66
C GLY A 615 -6.27 -16.36 28.66
N ASP A 616 -7.26 -16.88 27.94
CA ASP A 616 -7.06 -17.92 26.93
C ASP A 616 -6.26 -17.41 25.74
N VAL A 617 -6.52 -16.16 25.32
CA VAL A 617 -5.79 -15.51 24.22
C VAL A 617 -4.34 -15.23 24.61
N MET A 618 -4.10 -14.70 25.80
CA MET A 618 -2.75 -14.46 26.29
C MET A 618 -1.94 -15.76 26.41
N GLY A 619 -2.58 -16.82 26.93
CA GLY A 619 -1.99 -18.15 27.01
C GLY A 619 -1.62 -18.71 25.63
N ASP A 620 -2.51 -18.54 24.65
CA ASP A 620 -2.27 -18.98 23.27
C ASP A 620 -1.15 -18.21 22.59
N LEU A 621 -1.14 -16.88 22.68
CA LEU A 621 -0.07 -16.05 22.12
C LEU A 621 1.29 -16.39 22.72
N ASN A 622 1.38 -16.60 24.04
CA ASN A 622 2.59 -17.04 24.71
C ASN A 622 3.06 -18.42 24.22
N SER A 623 2.13 -19.37 24.02
CA SER A 623 2.46 -20.71 23.52
C SER A 623 3.04 -20.67 22.09
N ARG A 624 2.70 -19.61 21.32
CA ARG A 624 3.20 -19.31 19.97
C ARG A 624 4.49 -18.47 19.97
N ARG A 625 5.25 -18.48 21.02
CA ARG A 625 6.46 -17.68 21.22
C ARG A 625 6.18 -16.16 21.11
N GLY A 626 4.95 -15.74 21.38
CA GLY A 626 4.55 -14.35 21.32
C GLY A 626 5.09 -13.54 22.50
N ALA A 627 5.64 -12.38 22.22
CA ALA A 627 6.01 -11.39 23.22
C ALA A 627 4.89 -10.36 23.35
N ILE A 628 4.15 -10.38 24.47
CA ILE A 628 3.08 -9.42 24.71
C ILE A 628 3.68 -8.06 25.01
N GLU A 629 3.33 -7.05 24.17
CA GLU A 629 3.85 -5.68 24.28
C GLU A 629 2.90 -4.76 25.04
N GLY A 630 1.61 -5.05 24.98
CA GLY A 630 0.61 -4.20 25.63
C GLY A 630 -0.74 -4.88 25.73
N MET A 631 -1.52 -4.38 26.67
CA MET A 631 -2.89 -4.81 26.90
C MET A 631 -3.72 -3.62 27.32
N ASN A 632 -4.90 -3.49 26.75
CA ASN A 632 -5.88 -2.48 27.11
C ASN A 632 -7.27 -3.12 27.18
N SER A 633 -8.08 -2.71 28.15
CA SER A 633 -9.48 -3.13 28.25
C SER A 633 -10.36 -1.88 28.25
N GLU A 634 -11.33 -1.84 27.35
CA GLU A 634 -12.25 -0.74 27.23
C GLU A 634 -13.65 -1.28 26.86
N ALA A 635 -14.65 -0.85 27.60
CA ALA A 635 -16.06 -1.20 27.35
C ALA A 635 -16.37 -2.72 27.27
N GLY A 636 -15.67 -3.55 28.08
CA GLY A 636 -15.88 -5.02 28.11
C GLY A 636 -15.17 -5.77 26.98
N LEU A 637 -14.38 -5.07 26.16
CA LEU A 637 -13.49 -5.63 25.15
C LEU A 637 -12.04 -5.49 25.60
N ALA A 638 -11.30 -6.56 25.54
CA ALA A 638 -9.87 -6.57 25.77
C ALA A 638 -9.11 -6.57 24.44
N LYS A 639 -8.10 -5.73 24.34
CA LYS A 639 -7.21 -5.65 23.20
C LYS A 639 -5.80 -6.03 23.66
N VAL A 640 -5.21 -7.03 23.01
CA VAL A 640 -3.85 -7.53 23.29
C VAL A 640 -2.97 -7.25 22.08
N SER A 641 -1.85 -6.59 22.30
CA SER A 641 -0.81 -6.37 21.28
C SER A 641 0.38 -7.27 21.59
N SER A 642 0.84 -8.04 20.61
CA SER A 642 1.93 -9.00 20.78
C SER A 642 2.78 -9.07 19.52
N LYS A 643 4.06 -9.36 19.68
CA LYS A 643 4.95 -9.77 18.59
C LYS A 643 5.06 -11.29 18.55
N VAL A 644 4.69 -11.88 17.42
CA VAL A 644 4.66 -13.35 17.26
C VAL A 644 5.37 -13.73 15.96
N PRO A 645 6.22 -14.75 15.95
CA PRO A 645 6.81 -15.27 14.72
C PRO A 645 5.74 -15.75 13.73
N LEU A 646 5.88 -15.41 12.45
CA LEU A 646 4.92 -15.82 11.43
C LEU A 646 4.71 -17.34 11.37
N ALA A 647 5.78 -18.12 11.59
CA ALA A 647 5.72 -19.57 11.63
C ALA A 647 4.68 -20.13 12.62
N GLU A 648 4.43 -19.42 13.71
CA GLU A 648 3.51 -19.80 14.78
C GLU A 648 2.08 -19.28 14.56
N MET A 649 1.88 -18.41 13.57
CA MET A 649 0.58 -17.79 13.29
C MET A 649 -0.30 -18.55 12.31
N PHE A 650 0.27 -19.56 11.64
CA PHE A 650 -0.52 -20.37 10.71
C PHE A 650 -1.67 -21.10 11.42
N GLY A 651 -2.88 -20.92 10.92
CA GLY A 651 -4.10 -21.47 11.50
C GLY A 651 -4.65 -20.67 12.69
N TYR A 652 -4.02 -19.57 13.09
CA TYR A 652 -4.46 -18.77 14.24
C TYR A 652 -5.89 -18.25 14.12
N ALA A 653 -6.34 -17.91 12.90
CA ALA A 653 -7.72 -17.47 12.64
C ALA A 653 -8.76 -18.51 13.09
N THR A 654 -8.48 -19.79 12.87
CA THR A 654 -9.33 -20.90 13.30
C THR A 654 -9.25 -21.08 14.81
N ASP A 655 -8.05 -21.01 15.37
CA ASP A 655 -7.84 -21.24 16.79
C ASP A 655 -8.48 -20.15 17.66
N ILE A 656 -8.32 -18.86 17.28
CA ILE A 656 -8.96 -17.77 18.00
C ILE A 656 -10.48 -17.84 17.93
N ARG A 657 -11.05 -18.15 16.75
CA ARG A 657 -12.51 -18.33 16.59
C ARG A 657 -13.04 -19.46 17.48
N SER A 658 -12.33 -20.58 17.52
CA SER A 658 -12.68 -21.72 18.38
C SER A 658 -12.63 -21.36 19.87
N LYS A 659 -11.56 -20.71 20.32
CA LYS A 659 -11.36 -20.32 21.73
C LYS A 659 -12.31 -19.23 22.21
N THR A 660 -12.73 -18.33 21.31
CA THR A 660 -13.58 -17.18 21.65
C THR A 660 -15.03 -17.32 21.19
N GLN A 661 -15.44 -18.54 20.81
CA GLN A 661 -16.79 -18.80 20.29
C GLN A 661 -17.18 -17.90 19.11
N GLY A 662 -16.21 -17.62 18.23
CA GLY A 662 -16.37 -16.77 17.06
C GLY A 662 -16.35 -15.26 17.33
N ARG A 663 -16.13 -14.82 18.57
CA ARG A 663 -16.17 -13.40 18.97
C ARG A 663 -14.81 -12.71 18.93
N GLY A 664 -13.70 -13.46 18.82
CA GLY A 664 -12.36 -12.90 18.71
C GLY A 664 -12.04 -12.51 17.28
N ILE A 665 -11.49 -11.33 17.14
CA ILE A 665 -10.92 -10.85 15.89
C ILE A 665 -9.43 -10.55 16.11
N PHE A 666 -8.64 -10.70 15.06
CA PHE A 666 -7.23 -10.31 15.12
C PHE A 666 -6.82 -9.65 13.82
N THR A 667 -5.80 -8.83 13.95
CA THR A 667 -5.06 -8.28 12.82
C THR A 667 -3.59 -8.64 12.99
N MET A 668 -2.91 -8.83 11.88
CA MET A 668 -1.52 -9.22 11.85
C MET A 668 -0.81 -8.44 10.77
N GLU A 669 0.28 -7.79 11.11
CA GLU A 669 1.12 -7.05 10.17
C GLU A 669 2.60 -7.42 10.37
N PHE A 670 3.37 -7.36 9.29
CA PHE A 670 4.81 -7.57 9.38
C PHE A 670 5.43 -6.45 10.24
N SER A 671 6.23 -6.85 11.22
CA SER A 671 6.97 -5.93 12.09
C SER A 671 8.41 -5.81 11.63
N ASN A 672 9.16 -6.89 11.79
CA ASN A 672 10.59 -6.95 11.51
C ASN A 672 11.03 -8.41 11.36
N TYR A 673 12.30 -8.61 11.05
CA TYR A 673 12.97 -9.90 11.14
C TYR A 673 13.67 -10.00 12.50
N ASP A 674 13.39 -11.08 13.25
CA ASP A 674 14.05 -11.38 14.52
C ASP A 674 14.86 -12.67 14.43
N GLU A 675 15.85 -12.79 15.30
CA GLU A 675 16.69 -13.97 15.32
C GLU A 675 15.94 -15.19 15.85
N VAL A 676 16.03 -16.28 15.10
CA VAL A 676 15.41 -17.56 15.45
C VAL A 676 16.15 -18.18 16.66
N PRO A 677 15.44 -18.71 17.71
CA PRO A 677 16.05 -19.45 18.79
C PRO A 677 16.90 -20.63 18.27
N ARG A 678 18.03 -20.89 18.93
CA ARG A 678 19.05 -21.84 18.45
C ARG A 678 18.50 -23.23 18.12
N ASN A 679 17.63 -23.78 18.97
CA ASN A 679 17.00 -25.08 18.74
C ASN A 679 16.12 -25.12 17.48
N VAL A 680 15.41 -24.04 17.20
CA VAL A 680 14.57 -23.90 16.01
C VAL A 680 15.44 -23.68 14.77
N ALA A 681 16.49 -22.85 14.87
CA ALA A 681 17.44 -22.60 13.81
C ALA A 681 18.14 -23.89 13.34
N GLU A 682 18.56 -24.75 14.29
CA GLU A 682 19.16 -26.06 13.98
C GLU A 682 18.21 -26.96 13.20
N ALA A 683 16.92 -26.99 13.55
CA ALA A 683 15.89 -27.73 12.81
C ALA A 683 15.66 -27.17 11.40
N ILE A 684 15.62 -25.86 11.24
CA ILE A 684 15.47 -25.18 9.94
C ILE A 684 16.66 -25.52 9.03
N ILE A 685 17.89 -25.42 9.54
CA ILE A 685 19.12 -25.75 8.81
C ILE A 685 19.17 -27.24 8.43
N ALA A 686 18.76 -28.13 9.31
CA ALA A 686 18.70 -29.56 9.00
C ALA A 686 17.72 -29.87 7.87
N LYS A 687 16.54 -29.27 7.93
CA LYS A 687 15.51 -29.42 6.89
C LYS A 687 15.97 -28.86 5.54
N SER A 688 16.63 -27.71 5.51
CA SER A 688 17.13 -27.10 4.26
C SER A 688 18.23 -27.95 3.60
N LYS A 689 19.02 -28.69 4.38
CA LYS A 689 20.08 -29.57 3.88
C LYS A 689 19.61 -31.00 3.53
N GLY A 690 18.31 -31.26 3.58
CA GLY A 690 17.74 -32.58 3.26
C GLY A 690 18.04 -33.67 4.30
N ASN A 691 18.45 -33.31 5.51
CA ASN A 691 18.84 -34.23 6.60
C ASN A 691 17.72 -34.41 7.64
N ALA A 692 16.46 -34.05 7.33
CA ALA A 692 15.30 -34.15 8.23
C ALA A 692 14.38 -35.32 7.86
#